data_f5f2af8e178a4fd150f7a2c8e966a675
#
_entry.id   f5f2af8e178a4fd150f7a2c8e966a675
#
_cell.length_a   1.000
_cell.length_b   1.000
_cell.length_c   1.000
_cell.angle_alpha   90.00
_cell.angle_beta   90.00
_cell.angle_gamma   90.00
#
_symmetry.space_group_name_H-M   'P 1'
#
loop_
_entity.id
_entity.type
_entity.pdbx_description
1 polymer ?
#
loop_
_entity_poly.entity_id
_entity_poly.type
_entity_poly.pdbx_seq_one_letter_code
_entity_poly.pdbx_strand_id
1 'polypeptide(L)'
;MDEEKKQKGLGRWLFVSLATVAVAAVFALRLGKWQLQQGAAWLKTANRADTDTVTMDAARGEILDAKGAGLAVNKTGYAIQFNGATMTADTKNKTIHTLIALLDKRGEKWTDKLPIRVNAAGKYEFIPGMDSDVAYLKSKSFLNVEPYATADECMKHLVDRYKCTGYSAKDTRDILSVRYNMAKTGFTVSTPYTFAESVGQATVAIVSENSMALPGVDVKVTALREYPYGPLMPQILGTVGAISADQYKELKPKGYGLDSRLGKSGVELYAENWLRGKSGEKAVKFDSGGDLVSEQITKQPSSGDTVWLTIDSNLQKVAGKSLEQNIKATHANGVATGTADSPAGSDCVAGAAVVLRVKDFAVLAAATYPSYDQNRASGDSKYYAQLLNDSSHPLVNRAFDGQFTPGSSFKPSVALAALQEGAITNSTIFTCTGVFVLNDLHIHCWLRSGHGSLSLESALAESCNVFFCNTALHTGISAMNLYAKKLGLGVKTGVEVGESTGTLAGRDERKTAGGTWTDGDTAQAGIGQSDNMLTPLQLATYCATIANNGTRLKTHVIQKVTDYARSKTVYTTPATKVDDIGVSAQNLKYVQQGMRAVCTRGTAATYFADYGIAVAGKTGTGQTGESRSDNVSFIGYAPYDDPQIAIAVVLEHGAASKYSNQVARDIFDAYFFGKTVDAAGNLVTPASSSPASSSAH
;
A
#
# COMPACT_ATOMS: atom_id res chain seq x y z
N MET A 1 -16.35 86.47 62.98
CA MET A 1 -16.88 85.54 61.96
C MET A 1 -15.92 85.24 60.79
N ASP A 2 -14.80 86.00 60.65
CA ASP A 2 -13.90 85.69 59.50
C ASP A 2 -12.70 84.79 59.79
N GLU A 3 -12.32 84.59 61.06
CA GLU A 3 -11.22 83.69 61.40
C GLU A 3 -11.65 82.23 61.39
N GLU A 4 -12.88 81.90 61.75
CA GLU A 4 -13.41 80.53 61.71
C GLU A 4 -13.61 80.01 60.28
N LYS A 5 -13.92 80.85 59.33
CA LYS A 5 -14.01 80.49 57.92
C LYS A 5 -12.65 80.18 57.28
N LYS A 6 -11.60 80.91 57.70
CA LYS A 6 -10.22 80.64 57.22
C LYS A 6 -9.66 79.32 57.72
N GLN A 7 -9.91 79.00 59.00
CA GLN A 7 -9.47 77.68 59.54
C GLN A 7 -10.17 76.52 58.94
N LYS A 8 -11.47 76.61 58.62
CA LYS A 8 -12.21 75.54 57.94
C LYS A 8 -11.77 75.34 56.46
N GLY A 9 -11.33 76.41 55.80
CA GLY A 9 -10.71 76.41 54.48
C GLY A 9 -9.37 75.66 54.46
N LEU A 10 -8.51 76.00 55.39
CA LEU A 10 -7.17 75.43 55.51
C LEU A 10 -7.22 73.88 55.79
N GLY A 11 -8.12 73.46 56.66
CA GLY A 11 -8.34 72.01 56.93
C GLY A 11 -8.82 71.19 55.71
N ARG A 12 -9.67 71.79 54.90
CA ARG A 12 -10.12 71.16 53.61
C ARG A 12 -8.99 70.99 52.58
N TRP A 13 -8.18 72.08 52.45
CA TRP A 13 -7.02 72.00 51.54
C TRP A 13 -5.95 71.02 52.02
N LEU A 14 -5.74 70.91 53.34
CA LEU A 14 -4.83 69.94 53.92
C LEU A 14 -5.31 68.52 53.74
N PHE A 15 -6.62 68.26 53.88
CA PHE A 15 -7.23 66.95 53.61
C PHE A 15 -7.13 66.56 52.15
N VAL A 16 -7.42 67.47 51.21
CA VAL A 16 -7.26 67.25 49.78
C VAL A 16 -5.80 66.95 49.38
N SER A 17 -4.87 67.74 49.93
CA SER A 17 -3.42 67.53 49.70
C SER A 17 -2.95 66.15 50.27
N LEU A 18 -3.37 65.80 51.49
CA LEU A 18 -3.05 64.51 52.06
C LEU A 18 -3.64 63.36 51.28
N ALA A 19 -4.90 63.47 50.81
CA ALA A 19 -5.55 62.47 49.99
C ALA A 19 -4.81 62.31 48.62
N THR A 20 -4.39 63.39 47.98
CA THR A 20 -3.62 63.40 46.75
C THR A 20 -2.25 62.73 46.92
N VAL A 21 -1.55 63.02 48.01
CA VAL A 21 -0.27 62.35 48.35
C VAL A 21 -0.46 60.90 48.63
N ALA A 22 -1.55 60.48 49.34
CA ALA A 22 -1.83 59.09 49.59
C ALA A 22 -2.12 58.33 48.31
N VAL A 23 -2.91 58.92 47.37
CA VAL A 23 -3.17 58.34 46.07
C VAL A 23 -1.88 58.23 45.22
N ALA A 24 -1.07 59.29 45.22
CA ALA A 24 0.23 59.28 44.52
C ALA A 24 1.20 58.23 45.12
N ALA A 25 1.21 58.03 46.42
CA ALA A 25 2.01 57.01 47.09
C ALA A 25 1.53 55.59 46.73
N VAL A 26 0.20 55.34 46.67
CA VAL A 26 -0.37 54.06 46.20
C VAL A 26 0.00 53.77 44.73
N PHE A 27 -0.06 54.78 43.86
CA PHE A 27 0.36 54.65 42.49
C PHE A 27 1.87 54.38 42.35
N ALA A 28 2.70 55.06 43.12
CA ALA A 28 4.15 54.87 43.12
C ALA A 28 4.52 53.45 43.63
N LEU A 29 3.87 52.97 44.68
CA LEU A 29 4.05 51.62 45.22
C LEU A 29 3.60 50.56 44.18
N ARG A 30 2.48 50.80 43.50
CA ARG A 30 2.00 49.91 42.45
C ARG A 30 2.89 49.85 41.24
N LEU A 31 3.37 51.01 40.77
CA LEU A 31 4.35 51.13 39.70
C LEU A 31 5.69 50.48 40.07
N GLY A 32 6.16 50.66 41.29
CA GLY A 32 7.36 50.00 41.80
C GLY A 32 7.22 48.50 41.82
N LYS A 33 6.05 47.97 42.28
CA LYS A 33 5.77 46.55 42.23
C LYS A 33 5.75 46.01 40.81
N TRP A 34 5.14 46.69 39.88
CA TRP A 34 5.09 46.26 38.47
C TRP A 34 6.46 46.36 37.78
N GLN A 35 7.20 47.43 37.98
CA GLN A 35 8.50 47.63 37.30
C GLN A 35 9.65 46.86 37.97
N LEU A 36 9.74 46.84 39.32
CA LEU A 36 10.87 46.25 40.01
C LEU A 36 10.66 44.77 40.37
N GLN A 37 9.44 44.37 40.77
CA GLN A 37 9.18 42.98 41.16
C GLN A 37 8.64 42.09 40.00
N GLN A 38 7.86 42.66 39.11
CA GLN A 38 7.24 41.91 37.99
C GLN A 38 7.82 42.25 36.62
N GLY A 39 8.68 43.26 36.49
CA GLY A 39 9.26 43.70 35.23
C GLY A 39 10.01 42.61 34.48
N ALA A 40 10.79 41.80 35.20
CA ALA A 40 11.49 40.66 34.59
C ALA A 40 10.53 39.57 34.12
N ALA A 41 9.42 39.35 34.84
CA ALA A 41 8.39 38.38 34.43
C ALA A 41 7.59 38.89 33.22
N TRP A 42 7.26 40.18 33.20
CA TRP A 42 6.60 40.81 32.05
C TRP A 42 7.50 40.88 30.82
N LEU A 43 8.80 41.17 31.00
CA LEU A 43 9.80 41.13 29.93
C LEU A 43 9.94 39.71 29.37
N LYS A 44 9.95 38.73 30.24
CA LYS A 44 9.98 37.30 29.84
C LYS A 44 8.71 36.88 29.11
N THR A 45 7.55 37.41 29.48
CA THR A 45 6.26 37.17 28.84
C THR A 45 6.17 37.88 27.49
N ALA A 46 6.62 39.17 27.41
CA ALA A 46 6.72 39.91 26.15
C ALA A 46 7.69 39.27 25.17
N ASN A 47 8.88 38.88 25.63
CA ASN A 47 9.85 38.15 24.80
C ASN A 47 9.35 36.76 24.36
N ARG A 48 8.42 36.16 25.10
CA ARG A 48 7.77 34.88 24.72
C ARG A 48 6.66 35.09 23.69
N ALA A 49 5.98 36.22 23.70
CA ALA A 49 4.96 36.57 22.71
C ALA A 49 5.56 36.81 21.31
N ASP A 50 6.83 37.20 21.22
CA ASP A 50 7.53 37.52 19.96
C ASP A 50 8.29 36.30 19.36
N THR A 51 8.18 35.13 19.96
CA THR A 51 8.93 33.96 19.48
C THR A 51 7.96 32.79 19.17
N ASP A 52 7.77 32.53 17.90
CA ASP A 52 6.99 31.37 17.41
C ASP A 52 7.90 30.19 17.08
N THR A 53 7.36 28.99 17.23
CA THR A 53 8.06 27.75 16.85
C THR A 53 7.47 27.21 15.55
N VAL A 54 8.30 27.08 14.53
CA VAL A 54 7.96 26.50 13.23
C VAL A 54 8.54 25.10 13.13
N THR A 55 7.70 24.12 12.76
CA THR A 55 8.14 22.73 12.55
C THR A 55 8.92 22.62 11.24
N MET A 56 10.05 21.93 11.28
CA MET A 56 10.87 21.58 10.13
C MET A 56 10.61 20.12 9.74
N ASP A 57 10.18 19.88 8.51
CA ASP A 57 9.93 18.52 8.04
C ASP A 57 11.23 17.73 7.96
N ALA A 58 11.14 16.45 8.33
CA ALA A 58 12.20 15.48 8.11
C ALA A 58 11.96 14.71 6.81
N ALA A 59 13.01 14.33 6.11
CA ALA A 59 12.91 13.45 4.97
C ALA A 59 12.40 12.07 5.41
N ARG A 60 11.46 11.50 4.66
CA ARG A 60 11.00 10.13 4.85
C ARG A 60 12.12 9.15 4.49
N GLY A 61 12.26 8.04 5.19
CA GLY A 61 13.20 6.98 4.86
C GLY A 61 12.95 6.38 3.47
N GLU A 62 13.97 5.86 2.85
CA GLU A 62 13.88 5.23 1.54
C GLU A 62 13.46 3.76 1.65
N ILE A 63 12.90 3.21 0.57
CA ILE A 63 12.63 1.77 0.43
C ILE A 63 13.49 1.28 -0.73
N LEU A 64 14.32 0.30 -0.46
CA LEU A 64 15.26 -0.29 -1.41
C LEU A 64 14.93 -1.76 -1.67
N ASP A 65 15.34 -2.27 -2.82
CA ASP A 65 15.34 -3.70 -3.09
C ASP A 65 16.47 -4.43 -2.36
N ALA A 66 16.56 -5.75 -2.52
CA ALA A 66 17.57 -6.58 -1.88
C ALA A 66 19.02 -6.23 -2.27
N LYS A 67 19.22 -5.54 -3.40
CA LYS A 67 20.51 -5.13 -3.95
C LYS A 67 20.80 -3.64 -3.77
N GLY A 68 19.89 -2.89 -3.15
CA GLY A 68 20.05 -1.46 -2.88
C GLY A 68 19.51 -0.53 -3.97
N ALA A 69 18.79 -1.05 -4.95
CA ALA A 69 18.09 -0.19 -5.92
C ALA A 69 16.88 0.49 -5.27
N GLY A 70 16.69 1.78 -5.52
CA GLY A 70 15.61 2.58 -4.93
C GLY A 70 14.25 2.18 -5.49
N LEU A 71 13.36 1.67 -4.65
CA LEU A 71 11.96 1.35 -4.99
C LEU A 71 11.02 2.52 -4.65
N ALA A 72 11.30 3.20 -3.54
CA ALA A 72 10.66 4.44 -3.16
C ALA A 72 11.72 5.37 -2.55
N VAL A 73 11.98 6.48 -3.23
CA VAL A 73 13.06 7.42 -2.91
C VAL A 73 12.52 8.82 -2.71
N ASN A 74 13.36 9.73 -2.26
CA ASN A 74 13.02 11.13 -2.14
C ASN A 74 13.71 11.91 -3.26
N LYS A 75 12.91 12.67 -4.02
CA LYS A 75 13.39 13.63 -5.02
C LYS A 75 13.29 15.04 -4.44
N THR A 76 14.30 15.85 -4.66
CA THR A 76 14.22 17.27 -4.33
C THR A 76 13.10 17.91 -5.14
N GLY A 77 12.16 18.51 -4.46
CA GLY A 77 11.05 19.26 -5.02
C GLY A 77 10.94 20.64 -4.39
N TYR A 78 10.02 21.43 -4.90
CA TYR A 78 9.75 22.76 -4.40
C TYR A 78 8.26 22.92 -4.14
N ALA A 79 7.94 23.51 -3.01
CA ALA A 79 6.58 23.89 -2.64
C ALA A 79 6.48 25.42 -2.55
N ILE A 80 5.32 25.95 -2.87
CA ILE A 80 5.00 27.36 -2.59
C ILE A 80 4.20 27.39 -1.29
N GLN A 81 4.68 28.14 -0.32
CA GLN A 81 4.04 28.34 0.97
C GLN A 81 3.66 29.80 1.20
N PHE A 82 2.59 30.01 1.95
CA PHE A 82 2.24 31.32 2.45
C PHE A 82 2.74 31.48 3.89
N ASN A 83 3.34 32.63 4.14
CA ASN A 83 3.82 33.04 5.46
C ASN A 83 2.83 34.04 6.05
N GLY A 84 2.32 33.75 7.24
CA GLY A 84 1.33 34.59 7.92
C GLY A 84 1.85 35.91 8.40
N ALA A 85 3.17 36.05 8.60
CA ALA A 85 3.78 37.29 9.09
C ALA A 85 3.74 38.43 8.06
N THR A 86 4.02 38.10 6.79
CA THR A 86 4.19 39.11 5.72
C THR A 86 3.00 39.21 4.78
N MET A 87 2.03 38.27 4.85
CA MET A 87 0.83 38.26 4.04
C MET A 87 -0.29 39.10 4.69
N THR A 88 -0.44 40.37 4.35
CA THR A 88 -1.45 41.26 4.91
C THR A 88 -2.89 40.95 4.45
N ALA A 89 -3.91 41.39 5.19
CA ALA A 89 -5.31 41.15 4.85
C ALA A 89 -5.69 41.69 3.47
N ASP A 90 -5.18 42.86 3.10
CA ASP A 90 -5.53 43.56 1.87
C ASP A 90 -4.87 42.98 0.62
N THR A 91 -3.72 42.34 0.75
CA THR A 91 -2.98 41.75 -0.38
C THR A 91 -3.34 40.29 -0.65
N LYS A 92 -3.88 39.56 0.34
CA LYS A 92 -4.13 38.10 0.27
C LYS A 92 -4.84 37.66 -1.00
N ASN A 93 -5.99 38.23 -1.31
CA ASN A 93 -6.78 37.79 -2.47
C ASN A 93 -6.05 38.08 -3.78
N LYS A 94 -5.35 39.22 -3.91
CA LYS A 94 -4.56 39.57 -5.10
C LYS A 94 -3.37 38.63 -5.28
N THR A 95 -2.63 38.32 -4.23
CA THR A 95 -1.48 37.40 -4.25
C THR A 95 -1.93 36.01 -4.63
N ILE A 96 -3.02 35.51 -4.04
CA ILE A 96 -3.60 34.20 -4.37
C ILE A 96 -4.00 34.13 -5.84
N HIS A 97 -4.73 35.13 -6.35
CA HIS A 97 -5.16 35.20 -7.75
C HIS A 97 -3.95 35.21 -8.71
N THR A 98 -2.91 36.00 -8.42
CA THR A 98 -1.70 36.06 -9.23
C THR A 98 -0.99 34.73 -9.31
N LEU A 99 -0.88 34.01 -8.18
CA LEU A 99 -0.25 32.69 -8.13
C LEU A 99 -1.08 31.61 -8.84
N ILE A 100 -2.40 31.62 -8.68
CA ILE A 100 -3.29 30.71 -9.42
C ILE A 100 -3.10 30.90 -10.92
N ALA A 101 -3.16 32.14 -11.40
CA ALA A 101 -2.98 32.46 -12.82
C ALA A 101 -1.57 32.05 -13.34
N LEU A 102 -0.53 32.19 -12.52
CA LEU A 102 0.82 31.73 -12.87
C LEU A 102 0.88 30.21 -13.01
N LEU A 103 0.36 29.46 -12.04
CA LEU A 103 0.40 27.98 -12.05
C LEU A 103 -0.49 27.42 -13.17
N ASP A 104 -1.70 27.95 -13.35
CA ASP A 104 -2.63 27.55 -14.41
C ASP A 104 -1.99 27.73 -15.80
N LYS A 105 -1.33 28.88 -16.05
CA LYS A 105 -0.60 29.15 -17.30
C LYS A 105 0.52 28.14 -17.57
N ARG A 106 1.10 27.58 -16.52
CA ARG A 106 2.19 26.60 -16.61
C ARG A 106 1.69 25.14 -16.55
N GLY A 107 0.39 24.92 -16.37
CA GLY A 107 -0.19 23.59 -16.21
C GLY A 107 0.20 22.91 -14.88
N GLU A 108 0.62 23.71 -13.89
CA GLU A 108 0.99 23.21 -12.57
C GLU A 108 -0.20 23.28 -11.61
N LYS A 109 -0.25 22.35 -10.66
CA LYS A 109 -1.40 22.20 -9.75
C LYS A 109 -1.19 23.00 -8.46
N TRP A 110 -2.26 23.56 -7.94
CA TRP A 110 -2.33 24.15 -6.59
C TRP A 110 -3.39 23.43 -5.74
N THR A 111 -3.38 23.62 -4.43
CA THR A 111 -4.24 22.93 -3.48
C THR A 111 -5.67 23.46 -3.50
N ASP A 112 -6.56 22.73 -4.17
CA ASP A 112 -7.98 23.03 -4.30
C ASP A 112 -8.82 22.04 -3.45
N LYS A 113 -9.47 22.55 -2.39
CA LYS A 113 -10.25 21.75 -1.42
C LYS A 113 -11.66 22.29 -1.13
N LEU A 114 -12.08 23.36 -1.79
CA LEU A 114 -13.46 23.83 -1.61
C LEU A 114 -14.45 22.86 -2.24
N PRO A 115 -15.48 22.37 -1.50
CA PRO A 115 -16.45 21.40 -2.02
C PRO A 115 -17.50 22.04 -2.95
N ILE A 116 -17.15 23.12 -3.62
CA ILE A 116 -17.98 23.85 -4.58
C ILE A 116 -17.22 24.04 -5.88
N ARG A 117 -17.88 23.82 -7.01
CA ARG A 117 -17.35 24.09 -8.36
C ARG A 117 -18.26 25.02 -9.14
N VAL A 118 -17.74 25.61 -10.21
CA VAL A 118 -18.56 26.31 -11.23
C VAL A 118 -18.91 25.30 -12.31
N ASN A 119 -20.20 25.14 -12.60
CA ASN A 119 -20.66 24.24 -13.65
C ASN A 119 -20.59 24.89 -15.04
N ALA A 120 -20.91 24.12 -16.09
CA ALA A 120 -20.88 24.62 -17.48
C ALA A 120 -21.83 25.81 -17.74
N ALA A 121 -22.86 26.01 -16.92
CA ALA A 121 -23.77 27.16 -17.00
C ALA A 121 -23.29 28.37 -16.19
N GLY A 122 -22.07 28.32 -15.62
CA GLY A 122 -21.51 29.39 -14.82
C GLY A 122 -22.06 29.51 -13.38
N LYS A 123 -22.84 28.55 -12.91
CA LYS A 123 -23.44 28.54 -11.57
C LYS A 123 -22.60 27.70 -10.60
N TYR A 124 -22.66 28.05 -9.30
CA TYR A 124 -22.03 27.27 -8.24
C TYR A 124 -22.86 26.02 -7.92
N GLU A 125 -22.15 24.89 -7.75
CA GLU A 125 -22.77 23.63 -7.30
C GLU A 125 -21.81 22.86 -6.39
N PHE A 126 -22.34 22.04 -5.49
CA PHE A 126 -21.53 21.17 -4.66
C PHE A 126 -20.92 20.04 -5.50
N ILE A 127 -19.70 19.66 -5.17
CA ILE A 127 -19.00 18.55 -5.83
C ILE A 127 -19.54 17.24 -5.26
N PRO A 128 -20.11 16.33 -6.08
CA PRO A 128 -20.58 15.03 -5.62
C PRO A 128 -19.49 14.22 -4.90
N GLY A 129 -19.84 13.55 -3.80
CA GLY A 129 -18.92 12.75 -3.01
C GLY A 129 -18.06 13.53 -2.00
N MET A 130 -18.25 14.84 -1.85
CA MET A 130 -17.58 15.66 -0.82
C MET A 130 -18.53 16.04 0.34
N ASP A 131 -19.44 15.15 0.72
CA ASP A 131 -20.51 15.46 1.70
C ASP A 131 -19.95 15.86 3.07
N SER A 132 -18.86 15.26 3.52
CA SER A 132 -18.20 15.62 4.77
C SER A 132 -17.59 17.04 4.74
N ASP A 133 -17.03 17.45 3.60
CA ASP A 133 -16.48 18.78 3.41
C ASP A 133 -17.59 19.83 3.28
N VAL A 134 -18.71 19.48 2.65
CA VAL A 134 -19.93 20.32 2.60
C VAL A 134 -20.50 20.51 4.01
N ALA A 135 -20.60 19.44 4.80
CA ALA A 135 -21.05 19.52 6.19
C ALA A 135 -20.12 20.40 7.04
N TYR A 136 -18.81 20.28 6.89
CA TYR A 136 -17.84 21.17 7.57
C TYR A 136 -17.99 22.62 7.11
N LEU A 137 -18.12 22.88 5.81
CA LEU A 137 -18.30 24.21 5.24
C LEU A 137 -19.51 24.93 5.86
N LYS A 138 -20.64 24.23 6.02
CA LYS A 138 -21.89 24.75 6.60
C LYS A 138 -21.88 24.84 8.12
N SER A 139 -20.98 24.12 8.78
CA SER A 139 -20.96 23.97 10.25
C SER A 139 -20.88 25.27 11.03
N LYS A 140 -21.29 25.21 12.31
CA LYS A 140 -21.15 26.31 13.28
C LYS A 140 -19.71 26.79 13.46
N SER A 141 -18.75 25.90 13.26
CA SER A 141 -17.32 26.20 13.38
C SER A 141 -16.75 26.95 12.17
N PHE A 142 -17.49 26.98 11.03
CA PHE A 142 -17.00 27.64 9.82
C PHE A 142 -17.94 28.73 9.30
N LEU A 143 -18.97 28.43 8.48
CA LEU A 143 -19.88 29.47 7.96
C LEU A 143 -21.09 29.72 8.86
N ASN A 144 -21.48 28.76 9.69
CA ASN A 144 -22.66 28.79 10.54
C ASN A 144 -23.95 29.07 9.72
N VAL A 145 -24.14 28.33 8.65
CA VAL A 145 -25.33 28.38 7.79
C VAL A 145 -26.16 27.12 7.99
N GLU A 146 -27.43 27.19 7.54
CA GLU A 146 -28.35 26.06 7.66
C GLU A 146 -27.92 24.86 6.83
N PRO A 147 -28.18 23.61 7.25
CA PRO A 147 -27.80 22.39 6.52
C PRO A 147 -28.32 22.35 5.07
N TYR A 148 -29.47 22.98 4.80
CA TYR A 148 -30.07 23.05 3.46
C TYR A 148 -29.56 24.20 2.59
N ALA A 149 -28.63 25.04 3.10
CA ALA A 149 -28.07 26.15 2.34
C ALA A 149 -27.48 25.67 1.01
N THR A 150 -27.73 26.40 -0.06
CA THR A 150 -27.25 26.12 -1.41
C THR A 150 -25.77 26.46 -1.57
N ALA A 151 -25.16 26.01 -2.67
CA ALA A 151 -23.78 26.37 -3.00
C ALA A 151 -23.63 27.89 -3.24
N ASP A 152 -24.63 28.54 -3.87
CA ASP A 152 -24.64 29.98 -4.10
C ASP A 152 -24.68 30.77 -2.77
N GLU A 153 -25.50 30.35 -1.82
CA GLU A 153 -25.58 30.95 -0.48
C GLU A 153 -24.25 30.81 0.26
N CYS A 154 -23.65 29.58 0.25
CA CYS A 154 -22.33 29.38 0.84
C CYS A 154 -21.25 30.26 0.19
N MET A 155 -21.27 30.39 -1.13
CA MET A 155 -20.31 31.25 -1.86
C MET A 155 -20.51 32.73 -1.49
N LYS A 156 -21.77 33.20 -1.36
CA LYS A 156 -22.07 34.58 -0.91
C LYS A 156 -21.47 34.85 0.47
N HIS A 157 -21.69 33.95 1.44
CA HIS A 157 -21.08 34.05 2.77
C HIS A 157 -19.56 34.05 2.74
N LEU A 158 -18.92 33.26 1.85
CA LEU A 158 -17.47 33.25 1.67
C LEU A 158 -16.96 34.55 1.08
N VAL A 159 -17.66 35.10 0.06
CA VAL A 159 -17.32 36.42 -0.56
C VAL A 159 -17.37 37.53 0.49
N ASP A 160 -18.46 37.58 1.28
CA ASP A 160 -18.62 38.58 2.34
C ASP A 160 -17.54 38.45 3.42
N ARG A 161 -17.28 37.22 3.87
CA ARG A 161 -16.27 36.92 4.91
C ARG A 161 -14.84 37.31 4.48
N TYR A 162 -14.50 37.04 3.25
CA TYR A 162 -13.14 37.27 2.74
C TYR A 162 -13.00 38.50 1.85
N LYS A 163 -14.06 39.29 1.69
CA LYS A 163 -14.12 40.51 0.86
C LYS A 163 -13.58 40.24 -0.56
N CYS A 164 -13.98 39.11 -1.16
CA CYS A 164 -13.50 38.68 -2.46
C CYS A 164 -14.42 39.22 -3.58
N THR A 165 -14.20 40.48 -3.95
CA THR A 165 -15.00 41.18 -4.97
C THR A 165 -14.12 41.65 -6.14
N GLY A 166 -14.73 41.81 -7.32
CA GLY A 166 -14.04 42.32 -8.51
C GLY A 166 -13.35 41.25 -9.36
N TYR A 167 -13.63 39.97 -9.11
CA TYR A 167 -13.11 38.83 -9.87
C TYR A 167 -14.22 38.12 -10.64
N SER A 168 -13.87 37.33 -11.67
CA SER A 168 -14.82 36.45 -12.35
C SER A 168 -15.39 35.37 -11.40
N ALA A 169 -16.49 34.71 -11.76
CA ALA A 169 -17.06 33.63 -10.94
C ALA A 169 -16.03 32.50 -10.68
N LYS A 170 -15.25 32.13 -11.71
CA LYS A 170 -14.18 31.14 -11.59
C LYS A 170 -13.09 31.63 -10.65
N ASP A 171 -12.52 32.82 -10.88
CA ASP A 171 -11.43 33.34 -10.05
C ASP A 171 -11.86 33.56 -8.60
N THR A 172 -13.11 34.06 -8.39
CA THR A 172 -13.70 34.18 -7.05
C THR A 172 -13.73 32.82 -6.34
N ARG A 173 -14.23 31.80 -7.02
CA ARG A 173 -14.29 30.44 -6.49
C ARG A 173 -12.89 29.91 -6.15
N ASP A 174 -11.94 30.12 -7.03
CA ASP A 174 -10.58 29.59 -6.88
C ASP A 174 -9.83 30.32 -5.73
N ILE A 175 -9.93 31.63 -5.62
CA ILE A 175 -9.40 32.41 -4.48
C ILE A 175 -10.04 31.92 -3.18
N LEU A 176 -11.36 31.74 -3.16
CA LEU A 176 -12.09 31.30 -1.97
C LEU A 176 -11.78 29.85 -1.59
N SER A 177 -11.39 28.99 -2.54
CA SER A 177 -10.87 27.66 -2.24
C SER A 177 -9.61 27.71 -1.42
N VAL A 178 -8.66 28.55 -1.82
CA VAL A 178 -7.42 28.74 -1.06
C VAL A 178 -7.70 29.31 0.32
N ARG A 179 -8.56 30.35 0.40
CA ARG A 179 -8.97 30.99 1.69
C ARG A 179 -9.66 30.01 2.64
N TYR A 180 -10.54 29.17 2.10
CA TYR A 180 -11.21 28.09 2.84
C TYR A 180 -10.19 27.11 3.41
N ASN A 181 -9.27 26.64 2.58
CA ASN A 181 -8.29 25.67 2.99
C ASN A 181 -7.27 26.24 4.00
N MET A 182 -6.85 27.48 3.82
CA MET A 182 -6.05 28.20 4.82
C MET A 182 -6.73 28.23 6.20
N ALA A 183 -8.02 28.54 6.24
CA ALA A 183 -8.78 28.55 7.50
C ALA A 183 -8.95 27.16 8.09
N LYS A 184 -9.23 26.14 7.25
CA LYS A 184 -9.40 24.75 7.65
C LYS A 184 -8.12 24.15 8.24
N THR A 185 -6.95 24.54 7.72
CA THR A 185 -5.63 24.08 8.19
C THR A 185 -5.04 24.92 9.32
N GLY A 186 -5.74 25.98 9.77
CA GLY A 186 -5.30 26.83 10.87
C GLY A 186 -4.10 27.72 10.52
N PHE A 187 -4.09 28.30 9.31
CA PHE A 187 -3.04 29.19 8.86
C PHE A 187 -2.82 30.38 9.80
N THR A 188 -1.62 30.47 10.32
CA THR A 188 -1.11 31.54 11.20
C THR A 188 0.34 31.86 10.86
N VAL A 189 0.97 32.73 11.62
CA VAL A 189 2.42 33.00 11.53
C VAL A 189 3.24 31.73 11.81
N SER A 190 2.84 30.96 12.81
CA SER A 190 3.52 29.71 13.22
C SER A 190 3.10 28.48 12.41
N THR A 191 2.04 28.58 11.62
CA THR A 191 1.51 27.50 10.78
C THR A 191 1.44 27.95 9.33
N PRO A 192 2.54 27.91 8.56
CA PRO A 192 2.55 28.25 7.13
C PRO A 192 1.57 27.39 6.34
N TYR A 193 0.99 27.97 5.29
CA TYR A 193 0.07 27.25 4.41
C TYR A 193 0.75 26.83 3.11
N THR A 194 0.75 25.55 2.80
CA THR A 194 1.28 25.02 1.53
C THR A 194 0.24 25.23 0.42
N PHE A 195 0.51 26.20 -0.45
CA PHE A 195 -0.34 26.54 -1.60
C PHE A 195 -0.20 25.53 -2.74
N ALA A 196 1.05 25.12 -3.05
CA ALA A 196 1.35 24.12 -4.07
C ALA A 196 2.49 23.21 -3.59
N GLU A 197 2.31 21.89 -3.63
CA GLU A 197 3.26 20.91 -3.09
C GLU A 197 4.41 20.56 -4.05
N SER A 198 4.23 20.74 -5.35
CA SER A 198 5.21 20.34 -6.36
C SER A 198 5.18 21.31 -7.52
N VAL A 199 6.16 22.20 -7.57
CA VAL A 199 6.32 23.18 -8.64
C VAL A 199 7.68 23.01 -9.33
N GLY A 200 7.72 23.32 -10.62
CA GLY A 200 8.95 23.25 -11.41
C GLY A 200 9.93 24.37 -11.11
N GLN A 201 11.21 24.15 -11.39
CA GLN A 201 12.28 25.12 -11.19
C GLN A 201 12.01 26.49 -11.83
N ALA A 202 11.38 26.48 -13.02
CA ALA A 202 11.04 27.72 -13.73
C ALA A 202 9.97 28.55 -13.00
N THR A 203 9.02 27.90 -12.30
CA THR A 203 8.05 28.58 -11.43
C THR A 203 8.71 29.13 -10.19
N VAL A 204 9.63 28.38 -9.60
CA VAL A 204 10.46 28.84 -8.48
C VAL A 204 11.22 30.11 -8.84
N ALA A 205 11.88 30.15 -10.00
CA ALA A 205 12.59 31.32 -10.48
C ALA A 205 11.66 32.55 -10.58
N ILE A 206 10.50 32.38 -11.23
CA ILE A 206 9.52 33.47 -11.40
C ILE A 206 9.00 33.98 -10.04
N VAL A 207 8.68 33.09 -9.12
CA VAL A 207 8.20 33.48 -7.77
C VAL A 207 9.30 34.22 -7.02
N SER A 208 10.55 33.75 -7.08
CA SER A 208 11.69 34.37 -6.42
C SER A 208 12.01 35.75 -7.01
N GLU A 209 11.99 35.92 -8.32
CA GLU A 209 12.20 37.19 -9.02
C GLU A 209 11.09 38.21 -8.69
N ASN A 210 9.87 37.77 -8.44
CA ASN A 210 8.72 38.59 -8.16
C ASN A 210 8.39 38.69 -6.66
N SER A 211 9.31 38.35 -5.77
CA SER A 211 9.08 38.34 -4.30
C SER A 211 8.51 39.63 -3.74
N MET A 212 8.93 40.78 -4.26
CA MET A 212 8.37 42.09 -3.86
C MET A 212 6.91 42.29 -4.27
N ALA A 213 6.46 41.67 -5.38
CA ALA A 213 5.08 41.73 -5.86
C ALA A 213 4.20 40.64 -5.24
N LEU A 214 4.80 39.66 -4.59
CA LEU A 214 4.15 38.52 -3.98
C LEU A 214 4.44 38.45 -2.46
N PRO A 215 3.97 39.44 -1.68
CA PRO A 215 4.25 39.48 -0.25
C PRO A 215 3.70 38.27 0.47
N GLY A 216 4.51 37.66 1.33
CA GLY A 216 4.16 36.48 2.10
C GLY A 216 4.14 35.17 1.30
N VAL A 217 4.82 35.11 0.16
CA VAL A 217 5.00 33.91 -0.64
C VAL A 217 6.45 33.44 -0.53
N ASP A 218 6.63 32.25 0.02
CA ASP A 218 7.94 31.61 0.19
C ASP A 218 8.05 30.35 -0.67
N VAL A 219 9.26 30.08 -1.16
CA VAL A 219 9.59 28.80 -1.81
C VAL A 219 10.29 27.92 -0.80
N LYS A 220 9.70 26.76 -0.53
CA LYS A 220 10.24 25.73 0.36
C LYS A 220 10.82 24.58 -0.45
N VAL A 221 12.06 24.19 -0.16
CA VAL A 221 12.60 22.91 -0.64
C VAL A 221 11.94 21.78 0.15
N THR A 222 11.42 20.79 -0.54
CA THR A 222 10.72 19.64 0.05
C THR A 222 11.20 18.33 -0.55
N ALA A 223 11.03 17.26 0.18
CA ALA A 223 11.32 15.91 -0.31
C ALA A 223 10.03 15.30 -0.91
N LEU A 224 9.98 15.20 -2.23
CA LEU A 224 8.87 14.55 -2.92
C LEU A 224 9.11 13.05 -2.99
N ARG A 225 8.11 12.25 -2.55
CA ARG A 225 8.17 10.80 -2.67
C ARG A 225 8.04 10.38 -4.12
N GLU A 226 9.01 9.62 -4.61
CA GLU A 226 9.06 9.10 -5.98
C GLU A 226 9.21 7.58 -5.96
N TYR A 227 8.48 6.93 -6.87
CA TYR A 227 8.56 5.49 -7.11
C TYR A 227 9.19 5.27 -8.49
N PRO A 228 10.52 5.10 -8.58
CA PRO A 228 11.26 5.15 -9.87
C PRO A 228 10.80 4.13 -10.90
N TYR A 229 10.22 3.02 -10.43
CA TYR A 229 9.72 1.95 -11.30
C TYR A 229 8.19 1.95 -11.46
N GLY A 230 7.49 3.01 -11.02
CA GLY A 230 6.05 3.22 -11.23
C GLY A 230 5.18 1.98 -11.01
N PRO A 231 4.86 1.22 -12.09
CA PRO A 231 3.94 0.10 -12.02
C PRO A 231 4.55 -1.23 -11.54
N LEU A 232 5.81 -1.26 -11.07
CA LEU A 232 6.51 -2.52 -10.79
C LEU A 232 5.84 -3.36 -9.70
N MET A 233 5.44 -2.72 -8.58
CA MET A 233 4.84 -3.42 -7.43
C MET A 233 4.06 -2.48 -6.50
N PRO A 234 3.14 -1.65 -7.03
CA PRO A 234 2.45 -0.64 -6.22
C PRO A 234 1.61 -1.24 -5.10
N GLN A 235 1.05 -2.44 -5.30
CA GLN A 235 0.24 -3.12 -4.29
C GLN A 235 1.08 -3.56 -3.07
N ILE A 236 2.37 -3.84 -3.24
CA ILE A 236 3.30 -4.23 -2.16
C ILE A 236 3.89 -2.98 -1.49
N LEU A 237 4.39 -2.02 -2.27
CA LEU A 237 4.96 -0.79 -1.73
C LEU A 237 3.91 0.02 -0.98
N GLY A 238 2.71 0.10 -1.52
CA GLY A 238 1.64 0.89 -0.94
C GLY A 238 1.78 2.38 -1.25
N THR A 239 1.00 3.21 -0.57
CA THR A 239 0.91 4.65 -0.85
C THR A 239 1.13 5.49 0.38
N VAL A 240 1.57 6.74 0.17
CA VAL A 240 1.66 7.80 1.19
C VAL A 240 0.57 8.83 0.93
N GLY A 241 -0.15 9.24 1.95
CA GLY A 241 -1.23 10.22 1.83
C GLY A 241 -1.35 11.14 3.04
N ALA A 242 -2.15 12.20 2.93
CA ALA A 242 -2.44 13.10 4.03
C ALA A 242 -3.15 12.38 5.18
N ILE A 243 -2.88 12.80 6.42
CA ILE A 243 -3.57 12.29 7.60
C ILE A 243 -5.06 12.61 7.54
N SER A 244 -5.93 11.65 7.87
CA SER A 244 -7.37 11.90 8.01
C SER A 244 -7.68 12.48 9.41
N ALA A 245 -8.87 13.09 9.57
CA ALA A 245 -9.30 13.64 10.84
C ALA A 245 -9.32 12.60 11.97
N ASP A 246 -9.74 11.36 11.67
CA ASP A 246 -9.78 10.29 12.66
C ASP A 246 -8.38 9.76 12.97
N GLN A 247 -7.52 9.58 11.97
CA GLN A 247 -6.11 9.25 12.18
C GLN A 247 -5.39 10.34 13.00
N TYR A 248 -5.71 11.62 12.76
CA TYR A 248 -5.11 12.70 13.54
C TYR A 248 -5.49 12.64 15.03
N LYS A 249 -6.76 12.35 15.35
CA LYS A 249 -7.18 12.17 16.76
C LYS A 249 -6.35 11.10 17.48
N GLU A 250 -6.09 10.00 16.80
CA GLU A 250 -5.33 8.86 17.34
C GLU A 250 -3.82 9.14 17.38
N LEU A 251 -3.28 9.79 16.35
CA LEU A 251 -1.84 9.94 16.14
C LEU A 251 -1.26 11.26 16.66
N LYS A 252 -2.10 12.25 17.00
CA LYS A 252 -1.66 13.50 17.62
C LYS A 252 -0.75 13.32 18.84
N PRO A 253 -1.05 12.39 19.78
CA PRO A 253 -0.16 12.11 20.92
C PRO A 253 1.22 11.56 20.51
N LYS A 254 1.31 10.97 19.30
CA LYS A 254 2.57 10.48 18.72
C LYS A 254 3.32 11.54 17.91
N GLY A 255 2.88 12.81 17.98
CA GLY A 255 3.54 13.95 17.35
C GLY A 255 3.23 14.11 15.84
N TYR A 256 2.05 13.66 15.37
CA TYR A 256 1.59 13.98 14.01
C TYR A 256 0.88 15.34 13.98
N GLY A 257 1.20 16.17 13.00
CA GLY A 257 0.50 17.42 12.68
C GLY A 257 -0.72 17.17 11.76
N LEU A 258 -1.53 18.20 11.59
CA LEU A 258 -2.68 18.16 10.65
C LEU A 258 -2.26 18.07 9.18
N ASP A 259 -1.06 18.48 8.86
CA ASP A 259 -0.42 18.45 7.54
C ASP A 259 0.44 17.20 7.31
N SER A 260 0.55 16.33 8.33
CA SER A 260 1.37 15.12 8.24
C SER A 260 0.92 14.20 7.11
N ARG A 261 1.91 13.64 6.41
CA ARG A 261 1.72 12.57 5.44
C ARG A 261 2.24 11.26 6.04
N LEU A 262 1.48 10.19 5.87
CA LEU A 262 1.82 8.86 6.42
C LEU A 262 1.50 7.76 5.42
N GLY A 263 2.09 6.59 5.63
CA GLY A 263 1.78 5.39 4.86
C GLY A 263 0.32 5.00 5.01
N LYS A 264 -0.35 4.69 3.89
CA LYS A 264 -1.77 4.31 3.83
C LYS A 264 -1.99 2.84 3.57
N SER A 265 -1.02 2.18 2.94
CA SER A 265 -1.07 0.76 2.61
C SER A 265 0.34 0.18 2.44
N GLY A 266 0.44 -1.14 2.32
CA GLY A 266 1.66 -1.86 1.98
C GLY A 266 2.83 -1.61 2.93
N VAL A 267 4.04 -1.64 2.39
CA VAL A 267 5.30 -1.39 3.12
C VAL A 267 5.32 0.04 3.70
N GLU A 268 4.81 1.03 2.95
CA GLU A 268 4.73 2.41 3.43
C GLU A 268 3.95 2.53 4.76
N LEU A 269 2.85 1.77 4.90
CA LEU A 269 2.06 1.74 6.13
C LEU A 269 2.73 0.90 7.23
N TYR A 270 3.14 -0.33 6.90
CA TYR A 270 3.71 -1.23 7.90
C TYR A 270 4.99 -0.67 8.51
N ALA A 271 5.87 -0.13 7.65
CA ALA A 271 7.15 0.41 8.05
C ALA A 271 7.10 1.90 8.49
N GLU A 272 5.90 2.49 8.69
CA GLU A 272 5.72 3.91 9.04
C GLU A 272 6.62 4.35 10.21
N ASN A 273 6.76 3.51 11.25
CA ASN A 273 7.55 3.85 12.43
C ASN A 273 9.06 3.99 12.12
N TRP A 274 9.58 3.30 11.11
CA TRP A 274 10.96 3.45 10.65
C TRP A 274 11.07 4.54 9.59
N LEU A 275 10.17 4.52 8.60
CA LEU A 275 10.20 5.43 7.47
C LEU A 275 9.93 6.89 7.86
N ARG A 276 9.14 7.13 8.91
CA ARG A 276 8.84 8.45 9.38
C ARG A 276 10.08 9.10 10.02
N GLY A 277 10.54 10.23 9.48
CA GLY A 277 11.54 11.06 10.15
C GLY A 277 11.00 11.73 11.40
N LYS A 278 11.86 12.28 12.20
CA LYS A 278 11.52 13.11 13.36
C LYS A 278 11.68 14.57 12.97
N SER A 279 10.59 15.31 12.95
CA SER A 279 10.60 16.74 12.64
C SER A 279 11.50 17.52 13.58
N GLY A 280 12.19 18.52 13.03
CA GLY A 280 12.92 19.54 13.77
C GLY A 280 12.03 20.70 14.17
N GLU A 281 12.60 21.63 14.92
CA GLU A 281 11.95 22.84 15.37
C GLU A 281 12.86 24.05 15.14
N LYS A 282 12.28 25.14 14.66
CA LYS A 282 12.94 26.42 14.44
C LYS A 282 12.18 27.50 15.20
N ALA A 283 12.86 28.18 16.12
CA ALA A 283 12.33 29.37 16.76
C ALA A 283 12.48 30.57 15.80
N VAL A 284 11.41 31.28 15.55
CA VAL A 284 11.35 32.47 14.70
C VAL A 284 10.89 33.64 15.54
N LYS A 285 11.63 34.76 15.47
CA LYS A 285 11.32 36.03 16.18
C LYS A 285 10.87 37.07 15.20
N PHE A 286 9.76 37.71 15.50
CA PHE A 286 9.23 38.82 14.72
C PHE A 286 9.26 40.13 15.54
N ASP A 287 9.40 41.27 14.88
CA ASP A 287 9.23 42.58 15.51
C ASP A 287 7.74 42.95 15.63
N SER A 288 7.47 44.10 16.20
CA SER A 288 6.10 44.60 16.35
C SER A 288 5.41 44.95 15.02
N GLY A 289 6.14 45.04 13.92
CA GLY A 289 5.65 45.21 12.55
C GLY A 289 5.33 43.89 11.86
N GLY A 290 5.75 42.74 12.45
CA GLY A 290 5.59 41.42 11.88
C GLY A 290 6.77 40.98 10.98
N ASP A 291 7.86 41.76 10.95
CA ASP A 291 9.05 41.42 10.17
C ASP A 291 9.94 40.42 10.93
N LEU A 292 10.52 39.45 10.20
CA LEU A 292 11.41 38.44 10.76
C LEU A 292 12.72 39.07 11.26
N VAL A 293 12.94 39.01 12.57
CA VAL A 293 14.15 39.56 13.24
C VAL A 293 15.26 38.52 13.34
N SER A 294 14.90 37.31 13.72
CA SER A 294 15.87 36.21 13.83
C SER A 294 15.21 34.84 13.70
N GLU A 295 15.98 33.89 13.23
CA GLU A 295 15.60 32.47 13.26
C GLU A 295 16.74 31.62 13.83
N GLN A 296 16.37 30.63 14.63
CA GLN A 296 17.33 29.71 15.23
C GLN A 296 16.75 28.30 15.23
N ILE A 297 17.51 27.34 14.69
CA ILE A 297 17.14 25.94 14.78
C ILE A 297 17.36 25.48 16.23
N THR A 298 16.27 25.14 16.92
CA THR A 298 16.28 24.64 18.31
C THR A 298 16.39 23.13 18.37
N LYS A 299 15.94 22.44 17.28
CA LYS A 299 16.02 20.99 17.14
C LYS A 299 16.20 20.63 15.68
N GLN A 300 17.28 19.91 15.37
CA GLN A 300 17.52 19.42 14.01
C GLN A 300 16.53 18.33 13.62
N PRO A 301 16.00 18.36 12.38
CA PRO A 301 15.21 17.24 11.86
C PRO A 301 16.11 16.01 11.68
N SER A 302 15.55 14.81 11.92
CA SER A 302 16.21 13.54 11.68
C SER A 302 15.43 12.75 10.65
N SER A 303 16.06 12.43 9.54
CA SER A 303 15.45 11.61 8.49
C SER A 303 15.02 10.23 9.01
N GLY A 304 14.02 9.64 8.37
CA GLY A 304 13.57 8.28 8.67
C GLY A 304 14.60 7.23 8.25
N ASP A 305 14.48 6.04 8.83
CA ASP A 305 15.36 4.92 8.53
C ASP A 305 15.06 4.33 7.13
N THR A 306 16.07 3.74 6.50
CA THR A 306 15.97 3.10 5.19
C THR A 306 15.55 1.64 5.33
N VAL A 307 14.47 1.25 4.66
CA VAL A 307 13.93 -0.11 4.66
C VAL A 307 14.44 -0.87 3.43
N TRP A 308 15.04 -2.01 3.64
CA TRP A 308 15.52 -2.92 2.59
C TRP A 308 14.53 -4.07 2.46
N LEU A 309 14.03 -4.28 1.26
CA LEU A 309 13.13 -5.40 0.98
C LEU A 309 13.94 -6.63 0.55
N THR A 310 13.28 -7.79 0.65
CA THR A 310 13.80 -9.06 0.12
C THR A 310 13.63 -9.17 -1.41
N ILE A 311 12.86 -8.27 -1.99
CA ILE A 311 12.51 -8.25 -3.41
C ILE A 311 13.76 -8.05 -4.28
N ASP A 312 13.93 -8.89 -5.28
CA ASP A 312 14.86 -8.69 -6.40
C ASP A 312 14.12 -7.97 -7.53
N SER A 313 14.51 -6.75 -7.82
CA SER A 313 13.83 -5.92 -8.83
C SER A 313 13.87 -6.53 -10.24
N ASN A 314 14.91 -7.30 -10.60
CA ASN A 314 14.97 -7.97 -11.90
C ASN A 314 13.97 -9.13 -11.94
N LEU A 315 13.96 -9.96 -10.92
CA LEU A 315 13.00 -11.08 -10.81
C LEU A 315 11.56 -10.57 -10.81
N GLN A 316 11.28 -9.48 -10.10
CA GLN A 316 9.98 -8.82 -10.06
C GLN A 316 9.56 -8.30 -11.45
N LYS A 317 10.49 -7.68 -12.21
CA LYS A 317 10.23 -7.21 -13.59
C LYS A 317 9.91 -8.36 -14.53
N VAL A 318 10.70 -9.43 -14.47
CA VAL A 318 10.47 -10.61 -15.32
C VAL A 318 9.14 -11.27 -14.98
N ALA A 319 8.84 -11.49 -13.70
CA ALA A 319 7.57 -12.06 -13.26
C ALA A 319 6.36 -11.23 -13.73
N GLY A 320 6.40 -9.91 -13.54
CA GLY A 320 5.35 -8.99 -13.99
C GLY A 320 5.18 -8.96 -15.51
N LYS A 321 6.29 -8.93 -16.25
CA LYS A 321 6.27 -8.90 -17.72
C LYS A 321 5.78 -10.22 -18.31
N SER A 322 6.23 -11.34 -17.77
CA SER A 322 5.78 -12.65 -18.21
C SER A 322 4.30 -12.88 -17.92
N LEU A 323 3.80 -12.46 -16.75
CA LEU A 323 2.36 -12.44 -16.45
C LEU A 323 1.58 -11.63 -17.48
N GLU A 324 2.00 -10.39 -17.75
CA GLU A 324 1.34 -9.52 -18.75
C GLU A 324 1.25 -10.21 -20.10
N GLN A 325 2.38 -10.74 -20.60
CA GLN A 325 2.45 -11.36 -21.92
C GLN A 325 1.56 -12.60 -22.01
N ASN A 326 1.60 -13.47 -21.00
CA ASN A 326 0.85 -14.72 -21.01
C ASN A 326 -0.65 -14.50 -20.80
N ILE A 327 -1.07 -13.53 -19.97
CA ILE A 327 -2.48 -13.13 -19.80
C ILE A 327 -3.02 -12.58 -21.13
N LYS A 328 -2.29 -11.66 -21.77
CA LYS A 328 -2.68 -11.11 -23.09
C LYS A 328 -2.75 -12.18 -24.16
N ALA A 329 -1.81 -13.13 -24.19
CA ALA A 329 -1.82 -14.25 -25.11
C ALA A 329 -3.00 -15.20 -24.88
N THR A 330 -3.34 -15.48 -23.62
CA THR A 330 -4.52 -16.26 -23.22
C THR A 330 -5.80 -15.57 -23.70
N HIS A 331 -5.94 -14.27 -23.39
CA HIS A 331 -7.10 -13.48 -23.80
C HIS A 331 -7.27 -13.46 -25.33
N ALA A 332 -6.21 -13.17 -26.06
CA ALA A 332 -6.24 -13.13 -27.53
C ALA A 332 -6.61 -14.50 -28.14
N ASN A 333 -6.07 -15.60 -27.58
CA ASN A 333 -6.45 -16.96 -28.00
C ASN A 333 -7.92 -17.24 -27.72
N GLY A 334 -8.42 -16.87 -26.53
CA GLY A 334 -9.81 -17.05 -26.15
C GLY A 334 -10.78 -16.26 -27.02
N VAL A 335 -10.45 -15.00 -27.37
CA VAL A 335 -11.23 -14.21 -28.31
C VAL A 335 -11.31 -14.87 -29.70
N ALA A 336 -10.25 -15.54 -30.13
CA ALA A 336 -10.19 -16.23 -31.42
C ALA A 336 -10.92 -17.58 -31.44
N THR A 337 -11.00 -18.29 -30.31
CA THR A 337 -11.44 -19.71 -30.25
C THR A 337 -12.62 -19.96 -29.33
N GLY A 338 -12.93 -19.03 -28.43
CA GLY A 338 -14.00 -19.16 -27.42
C GLY A 338 -15.38 -18.82 -27.99
N THR A 339 -16.39 -19.19 -27.20
CA THR A 339 -17.80 -18.85 -27.39
C THR A 339 -18.36 -18.20 -26.12
N ALA A 340 -19.58 -17.69 -26.14
CA ALA A 340 -20.22 -17.14 -24.95
C ALA A 340 -20.36 -18.17 -23.82
N ASP A 341 -20.63 -19.44 -24.19
CA ASP A 341 -20.79 -20.54 -23.23
C ASP A 341 -19.47 -21.22 -22.85
N SER A 342 -18.39 -20.99 -23.63
CA SER A 342 -17.04 -21.53 -23.38
C SER A 342 -15.99 -20.50 -23.78
N PRO A 343 -15.66 -19.54 -22.90
CA PRO A 343 -14.86 -18.36 -23.25
C PRO A 343 -13.40 -18.70 -23.60
N ALA A 344 -12.89 -19.89 -23.28
CA ALA A 344 -11.55 -20.38 -23.64
C ALA A 344 -10.39 -19.42 -23.27
N GLY A 345 -10.57 -18.57 -22.25
CA GLY A 345 -9.61 -17.55 -21.81
C GLY A 345 -9.87 -16.14 -22.31
N SER A 346 -10.96 -15.89 -23.07
CA SER A 346 -11.30 -14.50 -23.47
C SER A 346 -11.63 -13.59 -22.29
N ASP A 347 -11.92 -14.16 -21.14
CA ASP A 347 -12.15 -13.50 -19.85
C ASP A 347 -10.89 -13.45 -18.96
N CYS A 348 -9.73 -13.89 -19.46
CA CYS A 348 -8.45 -13.82 -18.74
C CYS A 348 -7.88 -12.41 -18.80
N VAL A 349 -7.98 -11.67 -17.69
CA VAL A 349 -7.52 -10.26 -17.59
C VAL A 349 -6.59 -10.03 -16.42
N ALA A 350 -6.39 -11.02 -15.54
CA ALA A 350 -5.67 -10.86 -14.31
C ALA A 350 -4.90 -12.11 -13.87
N GLY A 351 -3.92 -11.91 -12.99
CA GLY A 351 -3.13 -12.99 -12.41
C GLY A 351 -2.09 -12.51 -11.41
N ALA A 352 -1.39 -13.45 -10.81
CA ALA A 352 -0.32 -13.19 -9.88
C ALA A 352 0.78 -14.26 -9.92
N ALA A 353 2.00 -13.86 -9.53
CA ALA A 353 3.11 -14.78 -9.31
C ALA A 353 3.87 -14.39 -8.03
N VAL A 354 4.18 -15.38 -7.21
CA VAL A 354 4.95 -15.23 -5.98
C VAL A 354 6.16 -16.13 -6.02
N VAL A 355 7.32 -15.59 -5.63
CA VAL A 355 8.59 -16.31 -5.54
C VAL A 355 9.12 -16.19 -4.12
N LEU A 356 9.38 -17.30 -3.46
CA LEU A 356 9.95 -17.40 -2.14
C LEU A 356 11.35 -18.02 -2.19
N ARG A 357 12.26 -17.52 -1.39
CA ARG A 357 13.54 -18.21 -1.11
C ARG A 357 13.28 -19.29 -0.07
N VAL A 358 13.69 -20.55 -0.39
CA VAL A 358 13.34 -21.71 0.44
C VAL A 358 14.00 -21.67 1.82
N LYS A 359 15.22 -21.15 1.95
CA LYS A 359 15.98 -21.20 3.20
C LYS A 359 15.38 -20.33 4.34
N ASP A 360 14.61 -19.30 4.03
CA ASP A 360 14.09 -18.33 5.02
C ASP A 360 12.71 -17.78 4.70
N PHE A 361 12.08 -18.23 3.63
CA PHE A 361 10.77 -17.77 3.13
C PHE A 361 10.68 -16.27 2.85
N ALA A 362 11.83 -15.66 2.52
CA ALA A 362 11.88 -14.30 1.99
C ALA A 362 11.15 -14.20 0.65
N VAL A 363 10.27 -13.24 0.49
CA VAL A 363 9.57 -12.95 -0.77
C VAL A 363 10.55 -12.27 -1.72
N LEU A 364 10.98 -12.97 -2.77
CA LEU A 364 11.91 -12.43 -3.78
C LEU A 364 11.19 -11.68 -4.89
N ALA A 365 9.94 -12.06 -5.19
CA ALA A 365 9.05 -11.35 -6.10
C ALA A 365 7.59 -11.62 -5.73
N ALA A 366 6.73 -10.62 -5.94
CA ALA A 366 5.28 -10.72 -5.75
C ALA A 366 4.60 -9.85 -6.82
N ALA A 367 4.42 -10.42 -8.01
CA ALA A 367 3.85 -9.73 -9.16
C ALA A 367 2.33 -9.89 -9.19
N THR A 368 1.64 -8.78 -9.44
CA THR A 368 0.19 -8.72 -9.69
C THR A 368 -0.06 -8.06 -11.04
N TYR A 369 -0.93 -8.65 -11.84
CA TYR A 369 -1.43 -8.06 -13.08
C TYR A 369 -2.97 -8.02 -13.05
N PRO A 370 -3.61 -6.92 -13.54
CA PRO A 370 -2.99 -5.68 -13.97
C PRO A 370 -2.35 -4.91 -12.82
N SER A 371 -1.39 -4.06 -13.17
CA SER A 371 -0.74 -3.13 -12.26
C SER A 371 -1.11 -1.69 -12.61
N TYR A 372 -0.62 -0.71 -11.85
CA TYR A 372 -0.91 0.71 -12.07
C TYR A 372 0.31 1.59 -11.76
N ASP A 373 0.35 2.79 -12.34
CA ASP A 373 1.40 3.77 -12.04
C ASP A 373 1.17 4.41 -10.66
N GLN A 374 2.05 4.09 -9.72
CA GLN A 374 1.96 4.54 -8.34
C GLN A 374 2.17 6.05 -8.18
N ASN A 375 3.05 6.66 -9.00
CA ASN A 375 3.28 8.10 -8.97
C ASN A 375 2.01 8.84 -9.42
N ARG A 376 1.37 8.37 -10.49
CA ARG A 376 0.09 8.94 -10.95
C ARG A 376 -1.01 8.75 -9.93
N ALA A 377 -1.16 7.56 -9.36
CA ALA A 377 -2.20 7.26 -8.37
C ALA A 377 -2.07 8.13 -7.10
N SER A 378 -0.85 8.51 -6.73
CA SER A 378 -0.60 9.37 -5.58
C SER A 378 -0.88 10.86 -5.84
N GLY A 379 -0.84 11.31 -7.11
CA GLY A 379 -0.94 12.74 -7.46
C GLY A 379 -2.12 13.10 -8.38
N ASP A 380 -2.87 12.12 -8.91
CA ASP A 380 -3.97 12.32 -9.86
C ASP A 380 -5.25 11.62 -9.39
N SER A 381 -6.14 12.39 -8.78
CA SER A 381 -7.42 11.89 -8.27
C SER A 381 -8.34 11.32 -9.36
N LYS A 382 -8.25 11.83 -10.61
CA LYS A 382 -9.03 11.30 -11.73
C LYS A 382 -8.52 9.91 -12.14
N TYR A 383 -7.21 9.76 -12.22
CA TYR A 383 -6.59 8.45 -12.48
C TYR A 383 -6.92 7.45 -11.37
N TYR A 384 -6.85 7.86 -10.10
CA TYR A 384 -7.23 6.99 -8.99
C TYR A 384 -8.70 6.59 -9.04
N ALA A 385 -9.60 7.51 -9.39
CA ALA A 385 -11.02 7.20 -9.59
C ALA A 385 -11.24 6.23 -10.78
N GLN A 386 -10.45 6.32 -11.84
CA GLN A 386 -10.47 5.33 -12.94
C GLN A 386 -10.07 3.94 -12.43
N LEU A 387 -8.99 3.83 -11.64
CA LEU A 387 -8.55 2.56 -11.06
C LEU A 387 -9.61 1.92 -10.13
N LEU A 388 -10.35 2.73 -9.37
CA LEU A 388 -11.44 2.26 -8.50
C LEU A 388 -12.62 1.67 -9.30
N ASN A 389 -12.90 2.20 -10.49
CA ASN A 389 -14.01 1.78 -11.34
C ASN A 389 -13.59 0.80 -12.44
N ASP A 390 -12.32 0.42 -12.51
CA ASP A 390 -11.82 -0.52 -13.49
C ASP A 390 -12.24 -1.95 -13.13
N SER A 391 -12.97 -2.62 -14.04
CA SER A 391 -13.49 -3.97 -13.86
C SER A 391 -12.41 -5.04 -13.69
N SER A 392 -11.17 -4.76 -14.08
CA SER A 392 -10.02 -5.64 -13.84
C SER A 392 -9.41 -5.51 -12.43
N HIS A 393 -9.92 -4.56 -11.64
CA HIS A 393 -9.54 -4.31 -10.24
C HIS A 393 -8.02 -4.22 -10.01
N PRO A 394 -7.29 -3.28 -10.65
CA PRO A 394 -5.83 -3.19 -10.58
C PRO A 394 -5.30 -2.85 -9.17
N LEU A 395 -6.14 -2.29 -8.30
CA LEU A 395 -5.76 -1.97 -6.91
C LEU A 395 -5.66 -3.20 -6.01
N VAL A 396 -6.26 -4.33 -6.40
CA VAL A 396 -6.24 -5.56 -5.60
C VAL A 396 -4.84 -6.19 -5.63
N ASN A 397 -4.29 -6.47 -4.46
CA ASN A 397 -3.06 -7.24 -4.31
C ASN A 397 -3.32 -8.74 -4.53
N ARG A 398 -3.39 -9.17 -5.80
CA ARG A 398 -3.69 -10.57 -6.12
C ARG A 398 -2.66 -11.56 -5.60
N ALA A 399 -1.42 -11.12 -5.42
CA ALA A 399 -0.36 -11.98 -4.91
C ALA A 399 -0.60 -12.43 -3.46
N PHE A 400 -1.16 -11.53 -2.60
CA PHE A 400 -1.34 -11.80 -1.17
C PHE A 400 -2.81 -11.88 -0.74
N ASP A 401 -3.72 -11.20 -1.46
CA ASP A 401 -5.14 -11.12 -1.09
C ASP A 401 -6.08 -11.83 -2.07
N GLY A 402 -5.65 -12.03 -3.34
CA GLY A 402 -6.44 -12.74 -4.32
C GLY A 402 -6.67 -14.21 -3.91
N GLN A 403 -7.92 -14.64 -3.90
CA GLN A 403 -8.30 -15.99 -3.52
C GLN A 403 -8.78 -16.75 -4.74
N PHE A 404 -8.18 -17.90 -4.99
CA PHE A 404 -8.42 -18.70 -6.18
C PHE A 404 -8.63 -20.16 -5.82
N THR A 405 -9.52 -20.85 -6.53
CA THR A 405 -9.66 -22.30 -6.45
C THR A 405 -8.36 -22.95 -6.92
N PRO A 406 -7.63 -23.71 -6.06
CA PRO A 406 -6.30 -24.20 -6.39
C PRO A 406 -6.32 -25.34 -7.41
N GLY A 407 -7.42 -26.08 -7.51
CA GLY A 407 -7.52 -27.27 -8.33
C GLY A 407 -6.41 -28.28 -8.01
N SER A 408 -5.88 -28.91 -9.02
CA SER A 408 -4.89 -30.01 -8.87
C SER A 408 -3.57 -29.58 -8.21
N SER A 409 -3.28 -28.28 -8.03
CA SER A 409 -2.12 -27.82 -7.24
C SER A 409 -2.26 -28.17 -5.75
N PHE A 410 -3.47 -28.48 -5.27
CA PHE A 410 -3.74 -28.93 -3.90
C PHE A 410 -3.38 -30.42 -3.65
N LYS A 411 -3.29 -31.24 -4.69
CA LYS A 411 -3.10 -32.70 -4.58
C LYS A 411 -1.86 -33.13 -3.78
N PRO A 412 -0.69 -32.53 -3.88
CA PRO A 412 0.45 -32.88 -3.03
C PRO A 412 0.17 -32.78 -1.53
N SER A 413 -0.67 -31.84 -1.06
CA SER A 413 -1.05 -31.74 0.36
C SER A 413 -1.96 -32.90 0.78
N VAL A 414 -2.87 -33.34 -0.11
CA VAL A 414 -3.74 -34.49 0.10
C VAL A 414 -2.91 -35.79 0.16
N ALA A 415 -1.94 -35.93 -0.74
CA ALA A 415 -1.01 -37.04 -0.73
C ALA A 415 -0.22 -37.15 0.58
N LEU A 416 0.32 -36.03 1.09
CA LEU A 416 1.01 -36.01 2.37
C LEU A 416 0.10 -36.43 3.53
N ALA A 417 -1.10 -35.89 3.60
CA ALA A 417 -2.08 -36.26 4.61
C ALA A 417 -2.40 -37.74 4.57
N ALA A 418 -2.70 -38.25 3.37
CA ALA A 418 -3.07 -39.63 3.16
C ALA A 418 -1.96 -40.63 3.53
N LEU A 419 -0.72 -40.34 3.14
CA LEU A 419 0.44 -41.19 3.49
C LEU A 419 0.71 -41.15 5.00
N GLN A 420 0.58 -40.00 5.63
CA GLN A 420 0.91 -39.86 7.06
C GLN A 420 -0.15 -40.50 7.97
N GLU A 421 -1.41 -40.43 7.57
CA GLU A 421 -2.53 -41.07 8.27
C GLU A 421 -2.63 -42.58 7.94
N GLY A 422 -1.79 -43.11 7.02
CA GLY A 422 -1.83 -44.48 6.59
C GLY A 422 -3.07 -44.83 5.75
N ALA A 423 -3.82 -43.85 5.27
CA ALA A 423 -4.98 -44.01 4.40
C ALA A 423 -4.58 -44.61 3.04
N ILE A 424 -3.37 -44.34 2.57
CA ILE A 424 -2.71 -44.94 1.45
C ILE A 424 -1.24 -45.23 1.76
N THR A 425 -0.61 -46.05 0.92
CA THR A 425 0.84 -46.27 0.87
C THR A 425 1.36 -45.82 -0.50
N ASN A 426 2.67 -45.74 -0.68
CA ASN A 426 3.25 -45.45 -2.00
C ASN A 426 2.92 -46.54 -3.05
N SER A 427 2.62 -47.77 -2.61
CA SER A 427 2.22 -48.91 -3.47
C SER A 427 0.71 -49.03 -3.66
N THR A 428 -0.11 -48.18 -3.07
CA THR A 428 -1.55 -48.18 -3.27
C THR A 428 -1.88 -47.89 -4.73
N ILE A 429 -2.73 -48.70 -5.34
CA ILE A 429 -3.15 -48.56 -6.73
C ILE A 429 -4.65 -48.31 -6.79
N PHE A 430 -5.05 -47.27 -7.53
CA PHE A 430 -6.42 -47.05 -7.96
C PHE A 430 -6.50 -47.06 -9.49
N THR A 431 -7.56 -47.66 -10.04
CA THR A 431 -7.80 -47.72 -11.50
C THR A 431 -8.66 -46.53 -11.93
N CYS A 432 -8.14 -45.72 -12.84
CA CYS A 432 -8.85 -44.59 -13.44
C CYS A 432 -9.51 -45.01 -14.75
N THR A 433 -10.82 -45.04 -14.78
CA THR A 433 -11.65 -45.31 -15.97
C THR A 433 -12.14 -44.05 -16.68
N GLY A 434 -11.61 -42.88 -16.30
CA GLY A 434 -12.01 -41.58 -16.85
C GLY A 434 -13.06 -40.82 -16.03
N VAL A 435 -13.72 -41.48 -15.08
CA VAL A 435 -14.74 -40.91 -14.20
C VAL A 435 -14.67 -41.52 -12.81
N PHE A 436 -14.79 -40.72 -11.77
CA PHE A 436 -15.07 -41.16 -10.40
C PHE A 436 -16.57 -41.04 -10.18
N VAL A 437 -17.17 -42.11 -9.68
CA VAL A 437 -18.61 -42.19 -9.42
C VAL A 437 -18.87 -42.43 -7.93
N LEU A 438 -19.69 -41.59 -7.33
CA LEU A 438 -20.16 -41.75 -5.95
C LEU A 438 -21.66 -41.40 -5.90
N ASN A 439 -22.51 -42.44 -5.82
CA ASN A 439 -23.96 -42.27 -6.00
C ASN A 439 -24.27 -41.56 -7.32
N ASP A 440 -24.99 -40.43 -7.28
CA ASP A 440 -25.32 -39.61 -8.44
C ASP A 440 -24.21 -38.61 -8.84
N LEU A 441 -23.14 -38.54 -8.07
CA LEU A 441 -22.02 -37.62 -8.34
C LEU A 441 -21.03 -38.26 -9.32
N HIS A 442 -20.77 -37.58 -10.43
CA HIS A 442 -19.79 -37.96 -11.44
C HIS A 442 -18.69 -36.92 -11.54
N ILE A 443 -17.48 -37.24 -11.09
CA ILE A 443 -16.30 -36.32 -11.23
C ILE A 443 -15.41 -36.89 -12.34
N HIS A 444 -15.35 -36.17 -13.43
CA HIS A 444 -14.57 -36.57 -14.57
C HIS A 444 -13.08 -36.32 -14.39
N CYS A 445 -12.27 -37.28 -14.89
CA CYS A 445 -10.85 -37.02 -15.11
C CYS A 445 -10.66 -36.23 -16.40
N TRP A 446 -9.55 -35.51 -16.49
CA TRP A 446 -9.24 -34.75 -17.72
C TRP A 446 -9.01 -35.67 -18.92
N LEU A 447 -8.44 -36.88 -18.69
CA LEU A 447 -8.35 -37.91 -19.69
C LEU A 447 -9.61 -38.76 -19.60
N ARG A 448 -10.56 -38.54 -20.50
CA ARG A 448 -11.88 -39.19 -20.50
C ARG A 448 -11.84 -40.69 -20.73
N SER A 449 -10.81 -41.20 -21.46
CA SER A 449 -10.57 -42.64 -21.65
C SER A 449 -10.01 -43.34 -20.41
N GLY A 450 -9.61 -42.59 -19.39
CA GLY A 450 -8.97 -43.09 -18.17
C GLY A 450 -7.46 -43.30 -18.33
N HIS A 451 -6.78 -43.27 -17.18
CA HIS A 451 -5.33 -43.49 -17.09
C HIS A 451 -4.93 -44.93 -16.80
N GLY A 452 -5.90 -45.83 -16.62
CA GLY A 452 -5.64 -47.19 -16.14
C GLY A 452 -5.22 -47.20 -14.67
N SER A 453 -4.45 -48.20 -14.28
CA SER A 453 -3.99 -48.40 -12.90
C SER A 453 -2.79 -47.50 -12.58
N LEU A 454 -2.90 -46.67 -11.54
CA LEU A 454 -1.89 -45.69 -11.15
C LEU A 454 -1.46 -45.90 -9.69
N SER A 455 -0.16 -45.78 -9.43
CA SER A 455 0.41 -45.52 -8.10
C SER A 455 0.42 -44.02 -7.79
N LEU A 456 0.76 -43.65 -6.55
CA LEU A 456 0.80 -42.25 -6.11
C LEU A 456 1.67 -41.35 -7.00
N GLU A 457 2.89 -41.79 -7.33
CA GLU A 457 3.81 -41.01 -8.18
C GLU A 457 3.22 -40.74 -9.56
N SER A 458 2.69 -41.79 -10.21
CA SER A 458 2.04 -41.69 -11.53
C SER A 458 0.75 -40.87 -11.46
N ALA A 459 -0.03 -40.98 -10.37
CA ALA A 459 -1.24 -40.19 -10.16
C ALA A 459 -0.94 -38.70 -9.98
N LEU A 460 0.16 -38.36 -9.34
CA LEU A 460 0.65 -36.95 -9.26
C LEU A 460 1.13 -36.49 -10.64
N ALA A 461 1.93 -37.28 -11.34
CA ALA A 461 2.46 -36.97 -12.68
C ALA A 461 1.34 -36.65 -13.67
N GLU A 462 0.36 -37.57 -13.77
CA GLU A 462 -0.80 -37.49 -14.66
C GLU A 462 -1.92 -36.61 -14.09
N SER A 463 -1.77 -36.09 -12.87
CA SER A 463 -2.81 -35.24 -12.22
C SER A 463 -4.19 -35.93 -12.16
N CYS A 464 -4.24 -37.25 -11.90
CA CYS A 464 -5.45 -38.07 -11.97
C CYS A 464 -6.50 -37.69 -10.92
N ASN A 465 -7.69 -37.25 -11.35
CA ASN A 465 -8.78 -36.89 -10.43
C ASN A 465 -9.33 -38.12 -9.70
N VAL A 466 -9.52 -39.24 -10.43
CA VAL A 466 -10.09 -40.47 -9.86
C VAL A 466 -9.24 -41.00 -8.70
N PHE A 467 -7.91 -41.01 -8.85
CA PHE A 467 -7.00 -41.41 -7.79
C PHE A 467 -7.18 -40.52 -6.53
N PHE A 468 -7.21 -39.20 -6.72
CA PHE A 468 -7.27 -38.24 -5.59
C PHE A 468 -8.67 -38.12 -4.95
N CYS A 469 -9.78 -38.38 -5.69
CA CYS A 469 -11.10 -38.54 -5.10
C CYS A 469 -11.17 -39.75 -4.15
N ASN A 470 -10.66 -40.88 -4.58
CA ASN A 470 -10.57 -42.08 -3.72
C ASN A 470 -9.65 -41.80 -2.50
N THR A 471 -8.47 -41.24 -2.72
CA THR A 471 -7.54 -40.87 -1.65
C THR A 471 -8.20 -39.95 -0.61
N ALA A 472 -8.94 -38.95 -1.06
CA ALA A 472 -9.62 -38.00 -0.17
C ALA A 472 -10.70 -38.68 0.70
N LEU A 473 -11.48 -39.57 0.14
CA LEU A 473 -12.49 -40.31 0.90
C LEU A 473 -11.86 -41.21 1.97
N HIS A 474 -10.73 -41.86 1.67
CA HIS A 474 -10.01 -42.70 2.64
C HIS A 474 -9.34 -41.85 3.73
N THR A 475 -8.89 -40.65 3.41
CA THR A 475 -8.19 -39.75 4.35
C THR A 475 -9.17 -38.96 5.23
N GLY A 476 -10.28 -38.50 4.67
CA GLY A 476 -11.27 -37.67 5.30
C GLY A 476 -10.84 -36.18 5.36
N ILE A 477 -11.85 -35.30 5.33
CA ILE A 477 -11.63 -33.83 5.25
C ILE A 477 -10.86 -33.26 6.44
N SER A 478 -11.06 -33.80 7.65
CA SER A 478 -10.42 -33.31 8.86
C SER A 478 -8.90 -33.50 8.83
N ALA A 479 -8.43 -34.66 8.40
CA ALA A 479 -7.01 -34.94 8.26
C ALA A 479 -6.40 -34.14 7.11
N MET A 480 -7.07 -34.03 5.96
CA MET A 480 -6.62 -33.19 4.86
C MET A 480 -6.42 -31.73 5.31
N ASN A 481 -7.38 -31.14 6.04
CA ASN A 481 -7.30 -29.78 6.52
C ASN A 481 -6.23 -29.58 7.60
N LEU A 482 -5.98 -30.59 8.45
CA LEU A 482 -4.90 -30.53 9.44
C LEU A 482 -3.54 -30.32 8.76
N TYR A 483 -3.20 -31.16 7.77
CA TYR A 483 -1.93 -31.06 7.06
C TYR A 483 -1.88 -29.85 6.12
N ALA A 484 -2.99 -29.47 5.49
CA ALA A 484 -3.07 -28.26 4.69
C ALA A 484 -2.73 -27.00 5.53
N LYS A 485 -3.29 -26.88 6.74
CA LYS A 485 -2.99 -25.76 7.66
C LYS A 485 -1.53 -25.76 8.12
N LYS A 486 -0.97 -26.91 8.44
CA LYS A 486 0.45 -27.06 8.78
C LYS A 486 1.36 -26.63 7.62
N LEU A 487 0.97 -26.91 6.39
CA LEU A 487 1.67 -26.50 5.17
C LEU A 487 1.54 -24.98 4.88
N GLY A 488 0.61 -24.28 5.54
CA GLY A 488 0.40 -22.84 5.34
C GLY A 488 -0.82 -22.49 4.50
N LEU A 489 -1.68 -23.46 4.15
CA LEU A 489 -2.92 -23.24 3.41
C LEU A 489 -4.07 -22.92 4.37
N GLY A 490 -4.94 -21.97 4.03
CA GLY A 490 -6.07 -21.56 4.86
C GLY A 490 -5.67 -20.87 6.18
N VAL A 491 -4.45 -20.40 6.30
CA VAL A 491 -3.91 -19.67 7.46
C VAL A 491 -3.01 -18.54 6.99
N LYS A 492 -2.76 -17.55 7.84
CA LYS A 492 -1.79 -16.48 7.53
C LYS A 492 -0.38 -17.03 7.44
N THR A 493 0.38 -16.57 6.45
CA THR A 493 1.79 -16.91 6.26
C THR A 493 2.71 -16.06 7.13
N GLY A 494 2.22 -14.90 7.56
CA GLY A 494 2.89 -13.96 8.47
C GLY A 494 3.60 -12.81 7.80
N VAL A 495 3.38 -12.58 6.50
CA VAL A 495 3.96 -11.44 5.78
C VAL A 495 3.49 -10.11 6.39
N GLU A 496 4.37 -9.11 6.40
CA GLU A 496 4.17 -7.87 7.16
C GLU A 496 3.10 -6.95 6.56
N VAL A 497 2.95 -6.95 5.25
CA VAL A 497 2.13 -5.95 4.53
C VAL A 497 0.64 -6.29 4.44
N GLY A 498 0.22 -7.31 5.14
CA GLY A 498 -1.16 -7.80 5.10
C GLY A 498 -1.38 -8.89 4.05
N GLU A 499 -2.30 -9.80 4.35
CA GLU A 499 -2.65 -10.94 3.51
C GLU A 499 -4.04 -11.48 3.86
N SER A 500 -4.70 -12.11 2.89
CA SER A 500 -5.91 -12.90 3.13
C SER A 500 -5.57 -14.27 3.69
N THR A 501 -6.45 -14.80 4.56
CA THR A 501 -6.32 -16.16 5.11
C THR A 501 -6.73 -17.26 4.13
N GLY A 502 -7.41 -16.91 3.03
CA GLY A 502 -8.05 -17.93 2.19
C GLY A 502 -9.11 -18.73 2.95
N THR A 503 -9.60 -19.77 2.31
CA THR A 503 -10.58 -20.71 2.87
C THR A 503 -10.20 -22.14 2.51
N LEU A 504 -10.22 -23.06 3.46
CA LEU A 504 -10.19 -24.50 3.21
C LEU A 504 -11.61 -25.02 3.24
N ALA A 505 -11.97 -25.81 2.25
CA ALA A 505 -13.25 -26.50 2.22
C ALA A 505 -13.40 -27.41 3.45
N GLY A 506 -14.54 -27.35 4.15
CA GLY A 506 -14.72 -28.08 5.39
C GLY A 506 -16.16 -28.09 5.89
N ARG A 507 -16.42 -28.93 6.90
CA ARG A 507 -17.74 -29.05 7.50
C ARG A 507 -18.23 -27.77 8.15
N ASP A 508 -17.32 -27.06 8.84
CA ASP A 508 -17.65 -25.85 9.58
C ASP A 508 -17.90 -24.66 8.63
N GLU A 509 -17.05 -24.52 7.61
CA GLU A 509 -17.19 -23.51 6.56
C GLU A 509 -18.51 -23.70 5.79
N ARG A 510 -18.81 -24.94 5.38
CA ARG A 510 -20.05 -25.26 4.67
C ARG A 510 -21.28 -25.00 5.56
N LYS A 511 -21.23 -25.37 6.85
CA LYS A 511 -22.30 -25.12 7.81
C LYS A 511 -22.53 -23.60 8.00
N THR A 512 -21.44 -22.84 8.08
CA THR A 512 -21.52 -21.36 8.21
C THR A 512 -22.17 -20.73 6.97
N ALA A 513 -21.93 -21.32 5.79
CA ALA A 513 -22.59 -20.91 4.53
C ALA A 513 -24.05 -21.46 4.39
N GLY A 514 -24.57 -22.13 5.43
CA GLY A 514 -25.96 -22.67 5.43
C GLY A 514 -26.12 -23.99 4.70
N GLY A 515 -25.04 -24.68 4.32
CA GLY A 515 -25.05 -25.94 3.61
C GLY A 515 -24.76 -27.15 4.50
N THR A 516 -24.87 -28.34 3.90
CA THR A 516 -24.55 -29.65 4.52
C THR A 516 -23.36 -30.25 3.80
N TRP A 517 -22.39 -30.78 4.55
CA TRP A 517 -21.20 -31.43 4.03
C TRP A 517 -21.49 -32.89 3.69
N THR A 518 -21.06 -33.31 2.51
CA THR A 518 -21.23 -34.67 2.00
C THR A 518 -19.88 -35.33 1.69
N ASP A 519 -19.88 -36.65 1.43
CA ASP A 519 -18.68 -37.37 0.93
C ASP A 519 -18.30 -36.88 -0.47
N GLY A 520 -19.26 -36.42 -1.25
CA GLY A 520 -19.01 -35.80 -2.55
C GLY A 520 -18.20 -34.50 -2.42
N ASP A 521 -18.47 -33.66 -1.40
CA ASP A 521 -17.68 -32.47 -1.09
C ASP A 521 -16.25 -32.86 -0.68
N THR A 522 -16.08 -33.96 0.08
CA THR A 522 -14.76 -34.49 0.46
C THR A 522 -13.96 -34.91 -0.76
N ALA A 523 -14.60 -35.63 -1.70
CA ALA A 523 -13.95 -36.05 -2.95
C ALA A 523 -13.54 -34.87 -3.81
N GLN A 524 -14.40 -33.83 -3.94
CA GLN A 524 -14.11 -32.59 -4.65
C GLN A 524 -13.00 -31.80 -3.98
N ALA A 525 -13.04 -31.65 -2.65
CA ALA A 525 -11.99 -30.96 -1.88
C ALA A 525 -10.61 -31.61 -2.08
N GLY A 526 -10.57 -32.96 -2.22
CA GLY A 526 -9.33 -33.71 -2.47
C GLY A 526 -8.66 -33.43 -3.81
N ILE A 527 -9.38 -32.89 -4.76
CA ILE A 527 -8.82 -32.40 -6.04
C ILE A 527 -8.67 -30.86 -6.10
N GLY A 528 -8.82 -30.21 -4.93
CA GLY A 528 -8.69 -28.77 -4.80
C GLY A 528 -9.86 -27.96 -5.34
N GLN A 529 -11.03 -28.56 -5.38
CA GLN A 529 -12.32 -27.95 -5.74
C GLN A 529 -13.17 -27.71 -4.48
N SER A 530 -14.50 -27.70 -4.60
CA SER A 530 -15.42 -27.34 -3.53
C SER A 530 -15.16 -25.89 -3.06
N ASP A 531 -15.20 -25.64 -1.75
CA ASP A 531 -15.04 -24.30 -1.17
C ASP A 531 -13.57 -23.89 -0.93
N ASN A 532 -12.60 -24.61 -1.51
CA ASN A 532 -11.19 -24.24 -1.40
C ASN A 532 -10.87 -22.95 -2.16
N MET A 533 -10.44 -21.92 -1.43
CA MET A 533 -10.03 -20.62 -1.97
C MET A 533 -8.71 -20.20 -1.34
N LEU A 534 -7.61 -20.18 -2.08
CA LEU A 534 -6.26 -19.99 -1.59
C LEU A 534 -5.55 -18.85 -2.30
N THR A 535 -4.64 -18.16 -1.59
CA THR A 535 -3.85 -17.10 -2.20
C THR A 535 -2.57 -17.63 -2.86
N PRO A 536 -2.04 -16.95 -3.89
CA PRO A 536 -0.74 -17.29 -4.48
C PRO A 536 0.40 -17.34 -3.46
N LEU A 537 0.39 -16.46 -2.45
CA LEU A 537 1.36 -16.48 -1.36
C LEU A 537 1.27 -17.77 -0.53
N GLN A 538 0.06 -18.23 -0.23
CA GLN A 538 -0.15 -19.51 0.47
C GLN A 538 0.31 -20.69 -0.37
N LEU A 539 0.02 -20.69 -1.67
CA LEU A 539 0.47 -21.72 -2.59
C LEU A 539 2.00 -21.77 -2.70
N ALA A 540 2.68 -20.60 -2.73
CA ALA A 540 4.14 -20.52 -2.71
C ALA A 540 4.72 -21.00 -1.37
N THR A 541 4.10 -20.60 -0.23
CA THR A 541 4.50 -21.01 1.13
C THR A 541 4.38 -22.52 1.32
N TYR A 542 3.30 -23.10 0.89
CA TYR A 542 3.08 -24.53 0.89
C TYR A 542 4.12 -25.28 0.05
N CYS A 543 4.39 -24.80 -1.16
CA CYS A 543 5.43 -25.35 -2.03
C CYS A 543 6.82 -25.23 -1.38
N ALA A 544 7.14 -24.08 -0.79
CA ALA A 544 8.39 -23.85 -0.04
C ALA A 544 8.50 -24.78 1.17
N THR A 545 7.41 -25.06 1.88
CA THR A 545 7.41 -25.98 3.02
C THR A 545 7.73 -27.42 2.60
N ILE A 546 7.18 -27.89 1.48
CA ILE A 546 7.54 -29.19 0.89
C ILE A 546 9.03 -29.21 0.50
N ALA A 547 9.50 -28.16 -0.17
CA ALA A 547 10.91 -28.01 -0.58
C ALA A 547 11.86 -27.93 0.62
N ASN A 548 11.43 -27.32 1.72
CA ASN A 548 12.19 -27.16 2.97
C ASN A 548 12.02 -28.34 3.95
N ASN A 549 11.87 -29.53 3.41
CA ASN A 549 11.74 -30.77 4.18
C ASN A 549 10.70 -30.74 5.30
N GLY A 550 9.59 -30.05 5.07
CA GLY A 550 8.45 -29.97 5.98
C GLY A 550 8.53 -28.90 7.06
N THR A 551 9.57 -28.11 7.08
CA THR A 551 9.68 -26.97 8.01
C THR A 551 9.09 -25.73 7.39
N ARG A 552 8.00 -25.20 7.97
CA ARG A 552 7.38 -23.94 7.58
C ARG A 552 7.98 -22.76 8.34
N LEU A 553 8.46 -21.78 7.59
CA LEU A 553 8.96 -20.51 8.13
C LEU A 553 7.95 -19.39 7.88
N LYS A 554 8.08 -18.31 8.64
CA LYS A 554 7.31 -17.09 8.46
C LYS A 554 7.76 -16.40 7.17
N THR A 555 6.82 -16.06 6.27
CA THR A 555 7.12 -15.26 5.10
C THR A 555 7.39 -13.80 5.47
N HIS A 556 8.26 -13.14 4.74
CA HIS A 556 8.59 -11.74 4.98
C HIS A 556 9.04 -11.02 3.69
N VAL A 557 8.72 -9.72 3.61
CA VAL A 557 9.18 -8.82 2.53
C VAL A 557 10.25 -7.84 3.00
N ILE A 558 10.38 -7.60 4.32
CA ILE A 558 11.42 -6.74 4.88
C ILE A 558 12.64 -7.59 5.19
N GLN A 559 13.78 -7.24 4.60
CA GLN A 559 15.05 -7.89 4.86
C GLN A 559 15.72 -7.31 6.11
N LYS A 560 15.89 -5.98 6.11
CA LYS A 560 16.53 -5.22 7.19
C LYS A 560 16.12 -3.77 7.15
N VAL A 561 16.41 -3.05 8.22
CA VAL A 561 16.30 -1.59 8.31
C VAL A 561 17.66 -1.03 8.71
N THR A 562 18.09 0.04 8.04
CA THR A 562 19.32 0.77 8.37
C THR A 562 18.98 2.21 8.71
N ASP A 563 19.89 2.92 9.33
CA ASP A 563 19.80 4.38 9.41
C ASP A 563 19.73 4.99 8.00
N TYR A 564 19.32 6.26 7.90
CA TYR A 564 19.19 6.96 6.60
C TYR A 564 20.51 6.97 5.81
N ALA A 565 21.63 7.13 6.48
CA ALA A 565 22.96 7.13 5.87
C ALA A 565 23.41 5.72 5.46
N ARG A 566 22.66 4.67 5.79
CA ARG A 566 22.96 3.25 5.52
C ARG A 566 24.23 2.76 6.21
N SER A 567 24.67 3.44 7.26
CA SER A 567 25.92 3.15 7.99
C SER A 567 25.73 2.11 9.11
N LYS A 568 24.52 2.03 9.66
CA LYS A 568 24.18 1.15 10.79
C LYS A 568 22.90 0.38 10.52
N THR A 569 22.92 -0.93 10.74
CA THR A 569 21.71 -1.76 10.75
C THR A 569 20.96 -1.56 12.07
N VAL A 570 19.67 -1.19 11.97
CA VAL A 570 18.74 -0.97 13.09
C VAL A 570 17.93 -2.23 13.39
N TYR A 571 17.57 -2.97 12.33
CA TYR A 571 16.78 -4.19 12.43
C TYR A 571 17.16 -5.16 11.31
N THR A 572 17.10 -6.45 11.57
CA THR A 572 17.21 -7.52 10.56
C THR A 572 16.11 -8.54 10.83
N THR A 573 15.38 -8.94 9.79
CA THR A 573 14.30 -9.91 9.93
C THR A 573 14.90 -11.31 10.11
N PRO A 574 14.59 -12.00 11.22
CA PRO A 574 15.06 -13.38 11.44
C PRO A 574 14.24 -14.38 10.63
N ALA A 575 14.88 -15.46 10.18
CA ALA A 575 14.18 -16.64 9.71
C ALA A 575 13.46 -17.31 10.90
N THR A 576 12.14 -17.17 10.97
CA THR A 576 11.34 -17.63 12.11
C THR A 576 10.57 -18.89 11.74
N LYS A 577 10.84 -20.00 12.42
CA LYS A 577 10.06 -21.23 12.30
C LYS A 577 8.66 -21.00 12.86
N VAL A 578 7.63 -21.35 12.07
CA VAL A 578 6.22 -21.23 12.45
C VAL A 578 5.69 -22.61 12.83
N ASP A 579 5.99 -23.63 12.02
CA ASP A 579 5.46 -24.98 12.21
C ASP A 579 6.41 -26.04 11.64
N ASP A 580 6.13 -27.28 11.98
CA ASP A 580 6.67 -28.49 11.35
C ASP A 580 5.49 -29.36 10.98
N ILE A 581 5.43 -29.78 9.72
CA ILE A 581 4.27 -30.55 9.29
C ILE A 581 4.12 -31.90 10.00
N GLY A 582 5.22 -32.40 10.63
CA GLY A 582 5.20 -33.63 11.42
C GLY A 582 4.95 -34.89 10.58
N VAL A 583 5.39 -34.91 9.32
CA VAL A 583 5.34 -36.09 8.44
C VAL A 583 6.69 -36.78 8.41
N SER A 584 6.70 -38.09 8.16
CA SER A 584 7.96 -38.83 7.99
C SER A 584 8.73 -38.33 6.77
N ALA A 585 10.07 -38.32 6.85
CA ALA A 585 10.91 -37.90 5.73
C ALA A 585 10.66 -38.80 4.48
N GLN A 586 10.31 -40.06 4.69
CA GLN A 586 9.97 -40.98 3.59
C GLN A 586 8.67 -40.59 2.89
N ASN A 587 7.60 -40.24 3.63
CA ASN A 587 6.33 -39.82 3.06
C ASN A 587 6.49 -38.50 2.29
N LEU A 588 7.27 -37.57 2.83
CA LEU A 588 7.59 -36.33 2.14
C LEU A 588 8.36 -36.60 0.83
N LYS A 589 9.35 -37.51 0.87
CA LYS A 589 10.14 -37.88 -0.31
C LYS A 589 9.27 -38.47 -1.42
N TYR A 590 8.28 -39.30 -1.11
CA TYR A 590 7.33 -39.81 -2.11
C TYR A 590 6.55 -38.72 -2.81
N VAL A 591 6.11 -37.69 -2.08
CA VAL A 591 5.42 -36.54 -2.67
C VAL A 591 6.38 -35.68 -3.51
N GLN A 592 7.61 -35.42 -3.03
CA GLN A 592 8.64 -34.71 -3.79
C GLN A 592 8.96 -35.47 -5.12
N GLN A 593 9.07 -36.81 -5.09
CA GLN A 593 9.26 -37.62 -6.29
C GLN A 593 8.10 -37.48 -7.25
N GLY A 594 6.85 -37.53 -6.75
CA GLY A 594 5.66 -37.30 -7.56
C GLY A 594 5.65 -35.91 -8.21
N MET A 595 6.01 -34.86 -7.46
CA MET A 595 6.15 -33.51 -8.01
C MET A 595 7.29 -33.39 -9.05
N ARG A 596 8.38 -34.13 -8.85
CA ARG A 596 9.44 -34.25 -9.88
C ARG A 596 8.92 -34.93 -11.14
N ALA A 597 8.15 -36.00 -11.00
CA ALA A 597 7.54 -36.75 -12.12
C ALA A 597 6.59 -35.86 -12.95
N VAL A 598 5.86 -34.94 -12.35
CA VAL A 598 5.05 -33.93 -13.09
C VAL A 598 5.90 -33.17 -14.12
N CYS A 599 7.12 -32.80 -13.73
CA CYS A 599 8.03 -31.99 -14.55
C CYS A 599 8.89 -32.84 -15.53
N THR A 600 9.04 -34.15 -15.30
CA THR A 600 9.87 -35.01 -16.17
C THR A 600 9.05 -35.76 -17.23
N ARG A 601 7.85 -36.22 -16.89
CA ARG A 601 7.03 -37.07 -17.76
C ARG A 601 5.52 -36.79 -17.67
N GLY A 602 5.12 -35.87 -16.79
CA GLY A 602 3.71 -35.51 -16.52
C GLY A 602 3.27 -34.21 -17.18
N THR A 603 2.28 -33.59 -16.57
CA THR A 603 1.54 -32.45 -17.13
C THR A 603 2.38 -31.18 -17.37
N ALA A 604 3.61 -31.06 -16.83
CA ALA A 604 4.52 -29.96 -17.06
C ALA A 604 5.80 -30.38 -17.83
N ALA A 605 5.90 -31.60 -18.32
CA ALA A 605 7.10 -32.13 -18.97
C ALA A 605 7.54 -31.30 -20.18
N THR A 606 6.63 -30.81 -21.01
CA THR A 606 6.93 -29.96 -22.17
C THR A 606 7.79 -28.73 -21.82
N TYR A 607 7.70 -28.25 -20.58
CA TYR A 607 8.41 -27.06 -20.11
C TYR A 607 9.69 -27.38 -19.33
N PHE A 608 9.76 -28.57 -18.68
CA PHE A 608 10.78 -28.82 -17.67
C PHE A 608 11.52 -30.16 -17.82
N ALA A 609 11.13 -31.07 -18.78
CA ALA A 609 11.83 -32.33 -18.93
C ALA A 609 13.30 -32.15 -19.33
N ASP A 610 13.53 -31.30 -20.32
CA ASP A 610 14.87 -30.96 -20.86
C ASP A 610 15.40 -29.60 -20.30
N TYR A 611 14.86 -29.13 -19.17
CA TYR A 611 15.30 -27.90 -18.54
C TYR A 611 16.63 -28.14 -17.78
N GLY A 612 17.62 -27.31 -18.03
CA GLY A 612 18.97 -27.50 -17.48
C GLY A 612 19.09 -27.58 -15.96
N ILE A 613 18.00 -27.34 -15.23
CA ILE A 613 17.89 -27.45 -13.77
C ILE A 613 16.68 -28.34 -13.43
N ALA A 614 16.86 -29.27 -12.50
CA ALA A 614 15.80 -30.17 -12.06
C ALA A 614 14.69 -29.39 -11.33
N VAL A 615 13.49 -29.35 -11.91
CA VAL A 615 12.30 -28.71 -11.33
C VAL A 615 11.34 -29.77 -10.79
N ALA A 616 10.76 -29.55 -9.61
CA ALA A 616 9.61 -30.29 -9.10
C ALA A 616 8.41 -29.33 -9.00
N GLY A 617 7.22 -29.77 -9.41
CA GLY A 617 6.07 -28.88 -9.41
C GLY A 617 4.74 -29.59 -9.56
N LYS A 618 3.66 -28.82 -9.66
CA LYS A 618 2.31 -29.31 -9.90
C LYS A 618 1.50 -28.27 -10.64
N THR A 619 0.87 -28.64 -11.73
CA THR A 619 -0.12 -27.84 -12.47
C THR A 619 -1.47 -27.90 -11.75
N GLY A 620 -2.23 -26.82 -11.81
CA GLY A 620 -3.59 -26.73 -11.28
C GLY A 620 -4.56 -26.17 -12.31
N THR A 621 -5.80 -26.65 -12.25
CA THR A 621 -6.94 -26.11 -12.99
C THR A 621 -8.11 -26.06 -12.02
N GLY A 622 -8.53 -24.86 -11.66
CA GLY A 622 -9.62 -24.60 -10.73
C GLY A 622 -10.87 -24.17 -11.48
N GLN A 623 -11.92 -24.95 -11.41
CA GLN A 623 -13.21 -24.65 -12.06
C GLN A 623 -13.85 -23.41 -11.41
N THR A 624 -14.41 -22.51 -12.22
CA THR A 624 -14.99 -21.24 -11.80
C THR A 624 -16.48 -21.10 -12.15
N GLY A 625 -17.07 -22.13 -12.77
CA GLY A 625 -18.47 -22.16 -13.21
C GLY A 625 -18.61 -22.30 -14.73
N GLU A 626 -19.83 -22.55 -15.19
CA GLU A 626 -20.10 -22.95 -16.59
C GLU A 626 -19.86 -21.84 -17.62
N SER A 627 -19.99 -20.56 -17.23
CA SER A 627 -19.87 -19.40 -18.13
C SER A 627 -18.54 -18.67 -18.05
N ARG A 628 -17.55 -19.24 -17.36
CA ARG A 628 -16.21 -18.64 -17.19
C ARG A 628 -15.11 -19.64 -17.50
N SER A 629 -13.97 -19.14 -17.95
CA SER A 629 -12.78 -19.97 -18.09
C SER A 629 -12.22 -20.38 -16.73
N ASP A 630 -11.65 -21.57 -16.66
CA ASP A 630 -11.01 -22.10 -15.45
C ASP A 630 -9.79 -21.24 -15.06
N ASN A 631 -9.57 -21.09 -13.75
CA ASN A 631 -8.30 -20.59 -13.24
C ASN A 631 -7.21 -21.63 -13.50
N VAL A 632 -6.03 -21.17 -13.94
CA VAL A 632 -4.88 -22.07 -14.08
C VAL A 632 -3.76 -21.67 -13.15
N SER A 633 -3.09 -22.66 -12.59
CA SER A 633 -1.99 -22.43 -11.66
C SER A 633 -0.81 -23.37 -11.91
N PHE A 634 0.36 -22.94 -11.45
CA PHE A 634 1.54 -23.78 -11.30
C PHE A 634 2.20 -23.47 -9.96
N ILE A 635 2.52 -24.50 -9.20
CA ILE A 635 3.44 -24.43 -8.06
C ILE A 635 4.68 -25.25 -8.37
N GLY A 636 5.83 -24.80 -7.95
CA GLY A 636 7.06 -25.57 -8.15
C GLY A 636 8.24 -24.99 -7.41
N TYR A 637 9.29 -25.80 -7.27
CA TYR A 637 10.55 -25.39 -6.67
C TYR A 637 11.74 -25.93 -7.47
N ALA A 638 12.86 -25.26 -7.37
CA ALA A 638 14.08 -25.63 -8.05
C ALA A 638 15.33 -25.13 -7.27
N PRO A 639 16.50 -25.82 -7.40
CA PRO A 639 16.66 -27.18 -7.95
C PRO A 639 15.93 -28.23 -7.09
N TYR A 640 15.62 -29.40 -7.67
CA TYR A 640 14.94 -30.49 -6.94
C TYR A 640 15.76 -31.02 -5.74
N ASP A 641 17.06 -31.21 -5.93
CA ASP A 641 17.93 -31.81 -4.92
C ASP A 641 18.48 -30.80 -3.91
N ASP A 642 18.56 -29.51 -4.25
CA ASP A 642 19.00 -28.41 -3.38
C ASP A 642 18.06 -27.18 -3.59
N PRO A 643 16.86 -27.19 -3.04
CA PRO A 643 15.84 -26.18 -3.31
C PRO A 643 16.27 -24.78 -2.89
N GLN A 644 16.37 -23.86 -3.85
CA GLN A 644 16.71 -22.45 -3.61
C GLN A 644 15.47 -21.56 -3.63
N ILE A 645 14.58 -21.74 -4.62
CA ILE A 645 13.34 -20.96 -4.73
C ILE A 645 12.14 -21.88 -4.92
N ALA A 646 11.00 -21.42 -4.37
CA ALA A 646 9.68 -21.98 -4.59
C ALA A 646 8.77 -20.89 -5.17
N ILE A 647 7.93 -21.27 -6.12
CA ILE A 647 7.07 -20.34 -6.86
C ILE A 647 5.62 -20.80 -6.86
N ALA A 648 4.71 -19.83 -6.95
CA ALA A 648 3.32 -20.05 -7.32
C ALA A 648 2.91 -19.03 -8.38
N VAL A 649 2.27 -19.49 -9.43
CA VAL A 649 1.70 -18.67 -10.51
C VAL A 649 0.22 -18.99 -10.62
N VAL A 650 -0.63 -17.98 -10.70
CA VAL A 650 -2.07 -18.13 -10.93
C VAL A 650 -2.50 -17.13 -12.01
N LEU A 651 -3.16 -17.62 -13.04
CA LEU A 651 -3.87 -16.81 -14.03
C LEU A 651 -5.38 -16.99 -13.81
N GLU A 652 -6.03 -15.87 -13.49
CA GLU A 652 -7.49 -15.81 -13.33
C GLU A 652 -8.15 -16.04 -14.70
N HIS A 653 -9.03 -17.03 -14.81
CA HIS A 653 -9.67 -17.43 -16.06
C HIS A 653 -8.67 -17.80 -17.18
N GLY A 654 -7.55 -18.41 -16.80
CA GLY A 654 -6.41 -18.68 -17.69
C GLY A 654 -6.63 -19.82 -18.70
N ALA A 655 -7.71 -20.58 -18.59
CA ALA A 655 -8.18 -21.68 -19.46
C ALA A 655 -7.17 -22.84 -19.65
N ALA A 656 -5.89 -22.56 -19.94
CA ALA A 656 -4.89 -23.58 -20.26
C ALA A 656 -3.59 -23.38 -19.45
N SER A 657 -3.15 -24.45 -18.75
CA SER A 657 -1.97 -24.45 -17.89
C SER A 657 -0.65 -24.16 -18.61
N LYS A 658 -0.60 -24.25 -19.94
CA LYS A 658 0.59 -23.88 -20.71
C LYS A 658 1.07 -22.45 -20.41
N TYR A 659 0.16 -21.53 -20.16
CA TYR A 659 0.48 -20.13 -19.88
C TYR A 659 1.07 -19.93 -18.45
N SER A 660 0.50 -20.59 -17.44
CA SER A 660 1.08 -20.54 -16.09
C SER A 660 2.44 -21.25 -16.02
N ASN A 661 2.62 -22.34 -16.79
CA ASN A 661 3.91 -23.03 -16.90
C ASN A 661 4.97 -22.14 -17.58
N GLN A 662 4.60 -21.36 -18.62
CA GLN A 662 5.52 -20.43 -19.27
C GLN A 662 5.97 -19.32 -18.32
N VAL A 663 5.03 -18.73 -17.55
CA VAL A 663 5.39 -17.74 -16.54
C VAL A 663 6.37 -18.33 -15.51
N ALA A 664 6.10 -19.55 -15.05
CA ALA A 664 6.96 -20.25 -14.12
C ALA A 664 8.37 -20.47 -14.69
N ARG A 665 8.47 -20.88 -15.96
CA ARG A 665 9.75 -21.06 -16.65
C ARG A 665 10.53 -19.75 -16.76
N ASP A 666 9.87 -18.64 -17.16
CA ASP A 666 10.50 -17.33 -17.26
C ASP A 666 11.06 -16.84 -15.91
N ILE A 667 10.36 -17.15 -14.81
CA ILE A 667 10.81 -16.82 -13.46
C ILE A 667 12.05 -17.66 -13.10
N PHE A 668 12.05 -18.97 -13.37
CA PHE A 668 13.24 -19.81 -13.16
C PHE A 668 14.40 -19.35 -14.04
N ASP A 669 14.15 -19.01 -15.31
CA ASP A 669 15.17 -18.45 -16.21
C ASP A 669 15.76 -17.14 -15.65
N ALA A 670 14.95 -16.28 -15.04
CA ALA A 670 15.43 -15.03 -14.44
C ALA A 670 16.34 -15.28 -13.24
N TYR A 671 15.99 -16.26 -12.41
CA TYR A 671 16.77 -16.57 -11.21
C TYR A 671 18.06 -17.33 -11.54
N PHE A 672 18.00 -18.35 -12.39
CA PHE A 672 19.14 -19.24 -12.65
C PHE A 672 19.98 -18.84 -13.85
N PHE A 673 19.41 -18.22 -14.86
CA PHE A 673 20.08 -17.90 -16.13
C PHE A 673 20.13 -16.40 -16.44
N GLY A 674 19.71 -15.54 -15.48
CA GLY A 674 19.81 -14.09 -15.62
C GLY A 674 18.89 -13.46 -16.67
N LYS A 675 17.77 -14.12 -17.01
CA LYS A 675 16.73 -13.51 -17.85
C LYS A 675 16.31 -12.17 -17.31
N THR A 676 16.12 -11.18 -18.16
CA THR A 676 15.78 -9.80 -17.78
C THR A 676 14.78 -9.20 -18.75
N VAL A 677 14.32 -7.99 -18.45
CA VAL A 677 13.52 -7.16 -19.34
C VAL A 677 14.41 -6.06 -19.92
N ASP A 678 14.52 -6.01 -21.24
CA ASP A 678 15.31 -4.98 -21.94
C ASP A 678 14.63 -3.60 -21.95
N ALA A 679 15.31 -2.59 -22.49
CA ALA A 679 14.79 -1.23 -22.56
C ALA A 679 13.53 -1.10 -23.46
N ALA A 680 13.32 -2.03 -24.38
CA ALA A 680 12.13 -2.10 -25.23
C ALA A 680 10.97 -2.87 -24.55
N GLY A 681 11.18 -3.41 -23.34
CA GLY A 681 10.19 -4.16 -22.59
C GLY A 681 10.07 -5.62 -22.99
N ASN A 682 11.05 -6.21 -23.66
CA ASN A 682 11.05 -7.61 -24.05
C ASN A 682 11.80 -8.47 -23.02
N LEU A 683 11.34 -9.72 -22.86
CA LEU A 683 12.08 -10.72 -22.09
C LEU A 683 13.26 -11.22 -22.90
N VAL A 684 14.47 -11.07 -22.36
CA VAL A 684 15.73 -11.48 -23.01
C VAL A 684 16.58 -12.28 -22.04
N THR A 685 17.23 -13.34 -22.58
CA THR A 685 18.21 -14.11 -21.81
C THR A 685 19.61 -13.76 -22.34
N PRO A 686 20.57 -13.37 -21.49
CA PRO A 686 21.91 -13.07 -21.93
C PRO A 686 22.58 -14.28 -22.61
N ALA A 687 23.30 -14.04 -23.71
CA ALA A 687 23.91 -15.09 -24.56
C ALA A 687 25.01 -15.93 -23.87
N SER A 688 25.41 -15.65 -22.63
CA SER A 688 26.56 -16.27 -21.95
C SER A 688 26.24 -16.79 -20.55
N SER A 689 25.00 -17.15 -20.22
CA SER A 689 24.65 -17.63 -18.88
C SER A 689 24.73 -19.15 -18.77
N SER A 690 25.89 -19.68 -18.39
CA SER A 690 25.95 -20.95 -17.62
C SER A 690 25.19 -20.75 -16.30
N PRO A 691 24.59 -21.81 -15.68
CA PRO A 691 23.90 -21.70 -14.40
C PRO A 691 24.80 -21.00 -13.38
N ALA A 692 24.28 -19.95 -12.73
CA ALA A 692 25.03 -19.27 -11.69
C ALA A 692 25.39 -20.26 -10.59
N SER A 693 26.68 -20.54 -10.43
CA SER A 693 27.19 -21.31 -9.30
C SER A 693 26.84 -20.53 -8.03
N SER A 694 26.08 -21.14 -7.13
CA SER A 694 25.73 -20.57 -5.83
C SER A 694 27.00 -20.32 -5.01
N SER A 695 27.57 -19.11 -5.10
CA SER A 695 28.45 -18.61 -4.04
C SER A 695 27.56 -18.12 -2.91
N ALA A 696 27.49 -18.91 -1.85
CA ALA A 696 26.90 -18.50 -0.58
C ALA A 696 27.60 -17.25 -0.04
N HIS A 697 26.85 -16.20 0.15
CA HIS A 697 27.18 -15.10 1.06
C HIS A 697 25.99 -14.82 1.97
#